data_6cd42fb76c888bbff41f8c1dc5639f35
#
_entry.id   6cd42fb76c888bbff41f8c1dc5639f35
#
_cell.length_a   1.000
_cell.length_b   1.000
_cell.length_c   1.000
_cell.angle_alpha   90.00
_cell.angle_beta   90.00
_cell.angle_gamma   90.00
#
_symmetry.space_group_name_H-M   'P 1'
#
loop_
_entity.id
_entity.type
_entity.pdbx_description
1 polymer ?
#
loop_
_entity_poly.entity_id
_entity_poly.type
_entity_poly.pdbx_seq_one_letter_code
_entity_poly.pdbx_strand_id
1 'polypeptide(L)'
;MEKCIACGACSEKCPKKVANAYDAGLNKRKAIYVQYPQAVPLKYCIDPSQCIYLIRGKCRGCEKFCPTHAINFKDHEQKIKFNVGAVILACGSGAFNPAVHDTFGYSNSANIVTSLEFERILSASGPYGGHLVRPSDKTEPEKVAWLQCVGSRDTHIGAHGYCSSVCCTYAIKEAILAKEHSKTGLDAAIFYIDIRTFGKDFERYYNKAEQELGVRFIKSRINHVEPMGDNGRHLIRYVDGAGLSRAEDFDIVVLSVGLGANDQAVTLARKLNVELNHYHFAKTGSFDPVQSSRPGIYVCGAFQGPKDIPTSVIDASAAAGMVGSSLYDARWTLTKTKDLPEQIDVKGEPPRVGVFVCCCGTNIAGFVDVPAVVKFARTLPNVVFADQNLFSCSQDTQGQISQIIKEHRLNRVVVSACTPKTHEPLFQETLINGGLNKYLFEMANIRNQCSWVHKNDMNRATEKAQDLVRMAVAKVALYEPLEEPKIKINQAALVIGGGVAGMTAARTLSRQGYKTHLIEKNAELGGQARYINETWQGEPVEPFLQELTADVQSDENIDLYLNATVENVDGFVGNFKTTIQNGGQPIVLEHGVTLIASGAAELKPDDFLYNQDPRVLTGLELTHKLKGNKAFDAFRSAVFVQCVGSRIAERPWCSKVCCTQSIKGALDLKSMNPDMNIFVLYRDLRSYGLREDLYRQARDRGIKFIRYNDDNGIAVKAAENGLTITFTDRVLRRAMVIQSDLLVLASAIVPQKNNPLAQFYKVPQNVDGFFAEAHVKLRPNDFATDGVFVCGLAHAPKPIDESIAQAQAAAARAVTVLSALEISASGTVALVDPHCCSQCGVCTEICPYSAPKFNESTGKAEIQSALCKGCGLCVSSCRSGAIHLKGFDTGQIMAQIQSCLTGNAPFETTFC
;
A
#
# COMPACT_ATOMS: atom_id res chain seq x y z
N MET A 1 7.11 -32.95 8.38
CA MET A 1 7.35 -31.82 7.47
C MET A 1 8.82 -31.73 6.99
N GLU A 2 9.79 -32.01 7.82
CA GLU A 2 11.24 -31.88 7.50
C GLU A 2 11.68 -32.71 6.28
N LYS A 3 11.19 -33.93 6.15
CA LYS A 3 11.54 -34.86 5.05
C LYS A 3 10.96 -34.47 3.68
N CYS A 4 9.94 -33.60 3.61
CA CYS A 4 9.30 -33.24 2.35
C CYS A 4 10.16 -32.26 1.56
N ILE A 5 10.52 -32.60 0.33
CA ILE A 5 11.29 -31.78 -0.61
C ILE A 5 10.42 -31.08 -1.67
N ALA A 6 9.11 -31.13 -1.52
CA ALA A 6 8.11 -30.52 -2.41
C ALA A 6 8.15 -30.98 -3.89
N CYS A 7 8.67 -32.14 -4.20
CA CYS A 7 8.83 -32.64 -5.58
C CYS A 7 7.53 -32.93 -6.36
N GLY A 8 6.36 -32.95 -5.70
CA GLY A 8 5.06 -33.15 -6.35
C GLY A 8 4.66 -34.58 -6.69
N ALA A 9 5.57 -35.56 -6.65
CA ALA A 9 5.29 -36.96 -7.03
C ALA A 9 4.09 -37.57 -6.31
N CYS A 10 3.88 -37.26 -5.05
CA CYS A 10 2.74 -37.71 -4.25
C CYS A 10 1.41 -37.14 -4.78
N SER A 11 1.39 -35.89 -5.25
CA SER A 11 0.21 -35.24 -5.81
C SER A 11 -0.17 -35.81 -7.17
N GLU A 12 0.80 -36.04 -8.05
CA GLU A 12 0.58 -36.66 -9.38
C GLU A 12 -0.12 -38.02 -9.25
N LYS A 13 0.32 -38.84 -8.33
CA LYS A 13 -0.18 -40.21 -8.13
C LYS A 13 -1.49 -40.26 -7.30
N CYS A 14 -1.96 -39.15 -6.77
CA CYS A 14 -3.21 -39.08 -6.02
C CYS A 14 -4.43 -39.13 -6.98
N PRO A 15 -5.34 -40.14 -6.84
CA PRO A 15 -6.48 -40.25 -7.76
C PRO A 15 -7.61 -39.26 -7.40
N LYS A 16 -7.70 -38.78 -6.15
CA LYS A 16 -8.80 -37.94 -5.67
C LYS A 16 -8.60 -36.49 -6.12
N LYS A 17 -9.57 -35.97 -6.89
CA LYS A 17 -9.66 -34.56 -7.29
C LYS A 17 -10.76 -33.88 -6.47
N VAL A 18 -10.48 -32.66 -6.01
CA VAL A 18 -11.40 -31.80 -5.24
C VAL A 18 -11.30 -30.36 -5.76
N ALA A 19 -12.34 -29.56 -5.53
CA ALA A 19 -12.31 -28.14 -5.89
C ALA A 19 -11.10 -27.45 -5.23
N ASN A 20 -10.41 -26.60 -5.98
CA ASN A 20 -9.26 -25.87 -5.48
C ASN A 20 -9.72 -24.55 -4.83
N ALA A 21 -9.66 -24.50 -3.50
CA ALA A 21 -10.06 -23.30 -2.76
C ALA A 21 -9.17 -22.08 -3.10
N TYR A 22 -7.89 -22.29 -3.41
CA TYR A 22 -6.98 -21.20 -3.80
C TYR A 22 -7.39 -20.52 -5.13
N ASP A 23 -7.93 -21.30 -6.06
CA ASP A 23 -8.46 -20.78 -7.33
C ASP A 23 -9.98 -20.57 -7.27
N ALA A 24 -10.52 -20.35 -6.08
CA ALA A 24 -11.96 -20.12 -5.86
C ALA A 24 -12.88 -21.16 -6.50
N GLY A 25 -12.41 -22.41 -6.66
CA GLY A 25 -13.17 -23.51 -7.26
C GLY A 25 -13.09 -23.61 -8.78
N LEU A 26 -12.47 -22.66 -9.48
CA LEU A 26 -12.36 -22.63 -10.95
C LEU A 26 -11.60 -23.82 -11.55
N ASN A 27 -10.76 -24.48 -10.74
CA ASN A 27 -10.07 -25.72 -11.13
C ASN A 27 -10.13 -26.75 -9.99
N LYS A 28 -9.47 -27.89 -10.17
CA LYS A 28 -9.43 -28.99 -9.19
C LYS A 28 -7.99 -29.24 -8.75
N ARG A 29 -7.76 -29.38 -7.44
CA ARG A 29 -6.55 -29.90 -6.81
C ARG A 29 -6.67 -31.36 -6.41
N LYS A 30 -5.57 -31.97 -6.02
CA LYS A 30 -5.57 -33.32 -5.44
C LYS A 30 -5.85 -33.29 -3.93
N ALA A 31 -6.18 -34.46 -3.32
CA ALA A 31 -6.33 -34.56 -1.88
C ALA A 31 -5.01 -34.45 -1.12
N ILE A 32 -3.85 -34.66 -1.79
CA ILE A 32 -2.54 -34.26 -1.31
C ILE A 32 -2.03 -33.13 -2.18
N TYR A 33 -1.70 -32.00 -1.59
CA TYR A 33 -1.53 -30.74 -2.31
C TYR A 33 -0.64 -29.78 -1.55
N VAL A 34 -0.15 -28.80 -2.25
CA VAL A 34 0.40 -27.54 -1.69
C VAL A 34 -0.73 -26.52 -1.70
N GLN A 35 -0.88 -25.75 -0.65
CA GLN A 35 -1.97 -24.80 -0.50
C GLN A 35 -2.01 -23.79 -1.65
N TYR A 36 -0.84 -23.25 -2.02
CA TYR A 36 -0.61 -22.43 -3.19
C TYR A 36 0.88 -22.50 -3.58
N PRO A 37 1.26 -22.14 -4.83
CA PRO A 37 2.62 -22.36 -5.34
C PRO A 37 3.73 -21.70 -4.54
N GLN A 38 3.46 -20.58 -3.85
CA GLN A 38 4.42 -19.81 -3.04
C GLN A 38 4.25 -20.03 -1.53
N ALA A 39 3.60 -21.13 -1.12
CA ALA A 39 3.37 -21.42 0.30
C ALA A 39 4.68 -21.59 1.08
N VAL A 40 4.71 -21.05 2.31
CA VAL A 40 5.84 -21.18 3.22
C VAL A 40 5.36 -21.84 4.53
N PRO A 41 5.93 -23.00 4.86
CA PRO A 41 6.87 -23.79 4.08
C PRO A 41 6.22 -24.41 2.84
N LEU A 42 6.99 -24.54 1.74
CA LEU A 42 6.55 -25.24 0.52
C LEU A 42 6.56 -26.74 0.78
N LYS A 43 5.48 -27.27 1.36
CA LYS A 43 5.34 -28.66 1.77
C LYS A 43 3.97 -29.19 1.35
N TYR A 44 3.94 -30.48 0.95
CA TYR A 44 2.69 -31.13 0.64
C TYR A 44 1.96 -31.57 1.92
N CYS A 45 0.68 -31.28 2.01
CA CYS A 45 -0.21 -31.70 3.08
C CYS A 45 -1.36 -32.57 2.53
N ILE A 46 -1.90 -33.42 3.38
CA ILE A 46 -3.05 -34.28 3.05
C ILE A 46 -4.30 -33.63 3.62
N ASP A 47 -5.35 -33.50 2.78
CA ASP A 47 -6.67 -33.10 3.21
C ASP A 47 -7.37 -34.31 3.84
N PRO A 48 -7.54 -34.35 5.17
CA PRO A 48 -8.07 -35.53 5.84
C PRO A 48 -9.53 -35.79 5.48
N SER A 49 -10.29 -34.74 5.15
CA SER A 49 -11.70 -34.83 4.76
C SER A 49 -11.92 -35.41 3.36
N GLN A 50 -10.86 -35.45 2.53
CA GLN A 50 -10.93 -35.86 1.13
C GLN A 50 -10.03 -37.05 0.80
N CYS A 51 -9.12 -37.43 1.68
CA CYS A 51 -8.20 -38.52 1.46
C CYS A 51 -8.91 -39.89 1.53
N ILE A 52 -8.83 -40.67 0.44
CA ILE A 52 -9.47 -41.97 0.35
C ILE A 52 -8.95 -42.93 1.45
N TYR A 53 -7.66 -42.87 1.78
CA TYR A 53 -7.08 -43.68 2.84
C TYR A 53 -7.58 -43.30 4.24
N LEU A 54 -7.60 -42.02 4.56
CA LEU A 54 -8.05 -41.54 5.87
C LEU A 54 -9.56 -41.76 6.10
N ILE A 55 -10.38 -41.72 5.02
CA ILE A 55 -11.82 -41.91 5.10
C ILE A 55 -12.20 -43.39 5.05
N ARG A 56 -11.56 -44.22 4.21
CA ARG A 56 -12.00 -45.58 3.85
C ARG A 56 -10.95 -46.66 4.13
N GLY A 57 -9.77 -46.33 4.63
CA GLY A 57 -8.68 -47.29 4.84
C GLY A 57 -8.06 -47.88 3.57
N LYS A 58 -8.48 -47.39 2.37
CA LYS A 58 -8.00 -47.89 1.06
C LYS A 58 -7.21 -46.85 0.33
N CYS A 59 -6.17 -47.24 -0.41
CA CYS A 59 -5.24 -46.41 -1.12
C CYS A 59 -4.06 -45.90 -0.22
N ARG A 60 -2.84 -46.03 -0.66
CA ARG A 60 -1.61 -45.46 -0.08
C ARG A 60 -0.61 -45.12 -1.21
N GLY A 61 -1.13 -44.74 -2.39
CA GLY A 61 -0.29 -44.49 -3.57
C GLY A 61 0.77 -43.40 -3.32
N CYS A 62 0.38 -42.29 -2.70
CA CYS A 62 1.31 -41.17 -2.42
C CYS A 62 2.50 -41.61 -1.54
N GLU A 63 2.31 -42.50 -0.57
CA GLU A 63 3.37 -43.02 0.28
C GLU A 63 4.38 -43.86 -0.50
N LYS A 64 3.91 -44.71 -1.42
CA LYS A 64 4.78 -45.60 -2.25
C LYS A 64 5.66 -44.79 -3.20
N PHE A 65 5.20 -43.66 -3.69
CA PHE A 65 5.90 -42.82 -4.65
C PHE A 65 6.66 -41.64 -4.03
N CYS A 66 6.69 -41.51 -2.71
CA CYS A 66 7.43 -40.44 -2.03
C CYS A 66 8.91 -40.83 -1.92
N PRO A 67 9.84 -40.17 -2.64
CA PRO A 67 11.27 -40.58 -2.66
C PRO A 67 11.94 -40.36 -1.31
N THR A 68 11.44 -39.47 -0.48
CA THR A 68 12.01 -39.14 0.85
C THR A 68 11.24 -39.77 2.01
N HIS A 69 10.24 -40.61 1.71
CA HIS A 69 9.36 -41.23 2.72
C HIS A 69 8.77 -40.19 3.72
N ALA A 70 8.36 -39.04 3.22
CA ALA A 70 7.82 -37.93 4.04
C ALA A 70 6.35 -38.11 4.43
N ILE A 71 5.61 -39.08 3.85
CA ILE A 71 4.20 -39.32 4.12
C ILE A 71 4.04 -40.12 5.43
N ASN A 72 3.34 -39.52 6.39
CA ASN A 72 3.02 -40.16 7.66
C ASN A 72 1.49 -40.12 7.91
N PHE A 73 0.79 -41.23 7.69
CA PHE A 73 -0.64 -41.34 7.95
C PHE A 73 -1.02 -41.51 9.44
N LYS A 74 -0.01 -41.70 10.32
CA LYS A 74 -0.19 -41.81 11.76
C LYS A 74 0.06 -40.46 12.46
N ASP A 75 0.24 -39.41 11.70
CA ASP A 75 0.41 -38.06 12.22
C ASP A 75 -0.88 -37.58 12.88
N HIS A 76 -0.77 -36.90 14.00
CA HIS A 76 -1.93 -36.47 14.82
C HIS A 76 -1.85 -34.96 15.03
N GLU A 77 -3.04 -34.38 15.26
CA GLU A 77 -3.15 -32.99 15.68
C GLU A 77 -2.39 -32.78 17.01
N GLN A 78 -1.50 -31.78 17.04
CA GLN A 78 -0.75 -31.37 18.22
C GLN A 78 -1.21 -30.00 18.68
N LYS A 79 -1.51 -29.87 19.97
CA LYS A 79 -1.82 -28.58 20.61
C LYS A 79 -0.57 -28.02 21.25
N ILE A 80 -0.12 -26.87 20.77
CA ILE A 80 1.01 -26.16 21.32
C ILE A 80 0.48 -24.98 22.16
N LYS A 81 1.00 -24.82 23.39
CA LYS A 81 0.67 -23.70 24.24
C LYS A 81 1.80 -22.66 24.19
N PHE A 82 1.43 -21.42 23.94
CA PHE A 82 2.32 -20.28 24.00
C PHE A 82 1.92 -19.38 25.17
N ASN A 83 2.86 -18.98 26.00
CA ASN A 83 2.69 -17.92 26.98
C ASN A 83 3.15 -16.60 26.32
N VAL A 84 2.23 -15.65 26.17
CA VAL A 84 2.48 -14.42 25.42
C VAL A 84 2.01 -13.21 26.23
N GLY A 85 2.70 -12.07 26.08
CA GLY A 85 2.33 -10.82 26.75
C GLY A 85 1.18 -10.08 26.05
N ALA A 86 1.02 -10.25 24.73
CA ALA A 86 -0.03 -9.63 23.93
C ALA A 86 -0.46 -10.51 22.76
N VAL A 87 -1.65 -10.23 22.21
CA VAL A 87 -2.19 -10.92 21.04
C VAL A 87 -2.62 -9.89 20.00
N ILE A 88 -2.25 -10.09 18.74
CA ILE A 88 -2.74 -9.29 17.60
C ILE A 88 -3.65 -10.18 16.75
N LEU A 89 -4.93 -9.79 16.61
CA LEU A 89 -5.91 -10.45 15.76
C LEU A 89 -5.86 -9.87 14.36
N ALA A 90 -5.26 -10.58 13.42
CA ALA A 90 -5.14 -10.23 12.00
C ALA A 90 -5.93 -11.23 11.13
N CYS A 91 -7.14 -11.58 11.53
CA CYS A 91 -7.93 -12.67 10.97
C CYS A 91 -8.53 -12.35 9.59
N GLY A 92 -8.52 -11.08 9.17
CA GLY A 92 -9.07 -10.66 7.88
C GLY A 92 -10.60 -10.70 7.81
N SER A 93 -11.13 -10.73 6.57
CA SER A 93 -12.56 -10.76 6.25
C SER A 93 -12.87 -11.92 5.30
N GLY A 94 -14.16 -12.24 5.16
CA GLY A 94 -14.69 -13.13 4.14
C GLY A 94 -15.34 -12.37 3.00
N ALA A 95 -15.42 -12.97 1.81
CA ALA A 95 -16.19 -12.42 0.71
C ALA A 95 -17.67 -12.85 0.82
N PHE A 96 -18.57 -11.97 0.42
CA PHE A 96 -19.99 -12.31 0.33
C PHE A 96 -20.22 -13.42 -0.71
N ASN A 97 -21.06 -14.41 -0.36
CA ASN A 97 -21.45 -15.48 -1.29
C ASN A 97 -22.72 -15.06 -2.06
N PRO A 98 -22.66 -14.77 -3.36
CA PRO A 98 -23.82 -14.34 -4.13
C PRO A 98 -24.88 -15.42 -4.33
N ALA A 99 -24.57 -16.71 -4.12
CA ALA A 99 -25.53 -17.80 -4.20
C ALA A 99 -26.63 -17.73 -3.12
N VAL A 100 -26.46 -16.94 -2.06
CA VAL A 100 -27.47 -16.75 -1.01
C VAL A 100 -28.78 -16.15 -1.58
N HIS A 101 -28.68 -15.27 -2.57
CA HIS A 101 -29.83 -14.64 -3.21
C HIS A 101 -29.98 -14.94 -4.69
N ASP A 102 -29.00 -15.47 -5.33
CA ASP A 102 -28.82 -15.86 -6.72
C ASP A 102 -29.61 -15.07 -7.80
N THR A 103 -29.95 -13.82 -7.51
CA THR A 103 -30.68 -12.93 -8.41
C THR A 103 -29.89 -12.61 -9.67
N PHE A 104 -28.59 -12.77 -9.61
CA PHE A 104 -27.70 -12.57 -10.75
C PHE A 104 -27.37 -13.85 -11.51
N GLY A 105 -27.93 -15.02 -11.12
CA GLY A 105 -27.71 -16.29 -11.80
C GLY A 105 -26.31 -16.89 -11.61
N TYR A 106 -25.62 -16.53 -10.54
CA TYR A 106 -24.26 -17.00 -10.24
C TYR A 106 -24.16 -18.52 -10.15
N SER A 107 -25.17 -19.19 -9.54
CA SER A 107 -25.20 -20.65 -9.40
C SER A 107 -25.48 -21.37 -10.73
N ASN A 108 -25.98 -20.67 -11.74
CA ASN A 108 -26.51 -21.25 -12.98
C ASN A 108 -25.58 -21.05 -14.20
N SER A 109 -24.55 -20.18 -14.08
CA SER A 109 -23.64 -19.89 -15.20
C SER A 109 -22.20 -19.80 -14.75
N ALA A 110 -21.33 -20.52 -15.46
CA ALA A 110 -19.88 -20.46 -15.25
C ALA A 110 -19.26 -19.10 -15.64
N ASN A 111 -19.95 -18.31 -16.47
CA ASN A 111 -19.46 -17.00 -16.92
C ASN A 111 -19.97 -15.83 -16.07
N ILE A 112 -20.71 -16.11 -15.00
CA ILE A 112 -21.00 -15.15 -13.92
C ILE A 112 -20.07 -15.50 -12.77
N VAL A 113 -19.11 -14.63 -12.52
CA VAL A 113 -18.01 -14.86 -11.58
C VAL A 113 -17.96 -13.78 -10.52
N THR A 114 -17.47 -14.11 -9.34
CA THR A 114 -17.14 -13.09 -8.33
C THR A 114 -15.84 -12.36 -8.72
N SER A 115 -15.60 -11.18 -8.13
CA SER A 115 -14.34 -10.46 -8.28
C SER A 115 -13.11 -11.31 -7.89
N LEU A 116 -13.21 -12.15 -6.85
CA LEU A 116 -12.13 -13.05 -6.47
C LEU A 116 -11.85 -14.12 -7.53
N GLU A 117 -12.89 -14.70 -8.14
CA GLU A 117 -12.75 -15.62 -9.25
C GLU A 117 -12.15 -14.93 -10.47
N PHE A 118 -12.58 -13.70 -10.77
CA PHE A 118 -12.04 -12.92 -11.87
C PHE A 118 -10.56 -12.57 -11.67
N GLU A 119 -10.16 -12.18 -10.46
CA GLU A 119 -8.75 -12.01 -10.10
C GLU A 119 -7.94 -13.31 -10.31
N ARG A 120 -8.53 -14.48 -10.02
CA ARG A 120 -7.87 -15.77 -10.27
C ARG A 120 -7.77 -16.09 -11.75
N ILE A 121 -8.75 -15.72 -12.57
CA ILE A 121 -8.69 -15.84 -14.06
C ILE A 121 -7.51 -15.04 -14.59
N LEU A 122 -7.34 -13.80 -14.18
CA LEU A 122 -6.26 -12.91 -14.63
C LEU A 122 -4.89 -13.20 -14.01
N SER A 123 -4.84 -14.04 -12.97
CA SER A 123 -3.58 -14.31 -12.27
C SER A 123 -2.71 -15.28 -13.04
N ALA A 124 -1.42 -14.96 -13.17
CA ALA A 124 -0.43 -15.84 -13.77
C ALA A 124 -0.29 -17.19 -13.04
N SER A 125 -0.53 -17.24 -11.74
CA SER A 125 -0.58 -18.48 -10.94
C SER A 125 -2.00 -19.06 -10.85
N GLY A 126 -2.94 -18.52 -11.61
CA GLY A 126 -4.32 -18.96 -11.65
C GLY A 126 -4.55 -20.10 -12.64
N PRO A 127 -5.80 -20.57 -12.72
CA PRO A 127 -6.15 -21.77 -13.50
C PRO A 127 -5.95 -21.63 -15.01
N TYR A 128 -5.82 -20.39 -15.52
CA TYR A 128 -5.68 -20.09 -16.94
C TYR A 128 -4.35 -19.41 -17.30
N GLY A 129 -3.38 -19.40 -16.37
CA GLY A 129 -2.04 -18.84 -16.60
C GLY A 129 -2.01 -17.35 -16.90
N GLY A 130 -3.04 -16.61 -16.44
CA GLY A 130 -3.17 -15.16 -16.65
C GLY A 130 -3.84 -14.76 -17.96
N HIS A 131 -4.36 -15.73 -18.74
CA HIS A 131 -5.13 -15.42 -19.95
C HIS A 131 -6.57 -15.05 -19.60
N LEU A 132 -7.05 -13.96 -20.18
CA LEU A 132 -8.45 -13.54 -20.07
C LEU A 132 -9.32 -14.47 -20.91
N VAL A 133 -10.08 -15.36 -20.25
CA VAL A 133 -10.95 -16.34 -20.90
C VAL A 133 -12.26 -16.53 -20.18
N ARG A 134 -13.30 -16.85 -20.90
CA ARG A 134 -14.58 -17.30 -20.38
C ARG A 134 -14.41 -18.65 -19.69
N PRO A 135 -14.86 -18.81 -18.43
CA PRO A 135 -14.74 -20.10 -17.72
C PRO A 135 -15.44 -21.27 -18.41
N SER A 136 -16.53 -21.03 -19.15
CA SER A 136 -17.33 -22.07 -19.83
C SER A 136 -16.59 -22.81 -20.95
N ASP A 137 -15.95 -22.06 -21.85
CA ASP A 137 -15.41 -22.59 -23.13
C ASP A 137 -13.96 -22.19 -23.41
N LYS A 138 -13.36 -21.38 -22.54
CA LYS A 138 -11.96 -20.91 -22.63
C LYS A 138 -11.71 -19.96 -23.81
N THR A 139 -12.75 -19.40 -24.42
CA THR A 139 -12.60 -18.36 -25.45
C THR A 139 -12.37 -17.01 -24.81
N GLU A 140 -11.72 -16.08 -25.55
CA GLU A 140 -11.52 -14.70 -25.12
C GLU A 140 -12.87 -13.95 -25.16
N PRO A 141 -13.27 -13.20 -24.10
CA PRO A 141 -14.48 -12.41 -24.10
C PRO A 141 -14.30 -11.10 -24.88
N GLU A 142 -15.34 -10.65 -25.56
CA GLU A 142 -15.41 -9.35 -26.22
C GLU A 142 -15.99 -8.25 -25.30
N LYS A 143 -16.93 -8.66 -24.40
CA LYS A 143 -17.63 -7.76 -23.48
C LYS A 143 -17.65 -8.29 -22.06
N VAL A 144 -17.23 -7.46 -21.10
CA VAL A 144 -17.26 -7.81 -19.66
C VAL A 144 -17.98 -6.72 -18.87
N ALA A 145 -18.91 -7.13 -18.02
CA ALA A 145 -19.62 -6.22 -17.11
C ALA A 145 -19.20 -6.45 -15.66
N TRP A 146 -18.99 -5.38 -14.89
CA TRP A 146 -18.82 -5.42 -13.42
C TRP A 146 -20.06 -4.85 -12.74
N LEU A 147 -20.68 -5.63 -11.86
CA LEU A 147 -21.82 -5.19 -11.06
C LEU A 147 -21.35 -4.84 -9.65
N GLN A 148 -21.48 -3.55 -9.28
CA GLN A 148 -21.02 -3.05 -7.99
C GLN A 148 -22.00 -3.32 -6.85
N CYS A 149 -21.48 -3.33 -5.62
CA CYS A 149 -22.26 -3.44 -4.37
C CYS A 149 -23.04 -4.76 -4.21
N VAL A 150 -22.55 -5.88 -4.77
CA VAL A 150 -23.17 -7.18 -4.57
C VAL A 150 -22.96 -7.64 -3.11
N GLY A 151 -24.06 -7.77 -2.35
CA GLY A 151 -24.02 -8.05 -0.91
C GLY A 151 -23.53 -6.90 -0.01
N SER A 152 -23.42 -5.67 -0.57
CA SER A 152 -23.06 -4.46 0.18
C SER A 152 -24.03 -3.34 -0.10
N ARG A 153 -24.24 -2.41 0.87
CA ARG A 153 -25.24 -1.32 0.77
C ARG A 153 -26.64 -1.88 0.47
N ASP A 154 -26.91 -3.03 1.03
CA ASP A 154 -28.10 -3.83 0.78
C ASP A 154 -28.70 -4.30 2.11
N THR A 155 -30.03 -4.24 2.21
CA THR A 155 -30.79 -4.63 3.40
C THR A 155 -31.49 -5.99 3.26
N HIS A 156 -31.31 -6.69 2.15
CA HIS A 156 -31.84 -8.03 1.97
C HIS A 156 -31.18 -9.03 2.94
N ILE A 157 -31.88 -10.13 3.22
CA ILE A 157 -31.41 -11.17 4.14
C ILE A 157 -30.05 -11.70 3.66
N GLY A 158 -29.06 -11.73 4.56
CA GLY A 158 -27.70 -12.19 4.28
C GLY A 158 -26.78 -11.18 3.63
N ALA A 159 -27.28 -10.01 3.17
CA ALA A 159 -26.49 -8.90 2.69
C ALA A 159 -26.08 -7.93 3.82
N HIS A 160 -25.22 -6.99 3.52
CA HIS A 160 -24.69 -6.02 4.49
C HIS A 160 -25.09 -4.59 4.15
N GLY A 161 -25.61 -3.84 5.14
CA GLY A 161 -26.04 -2.46 4.98
C GLY A 161 -24.90 -1.46 4.76
N TYR A 162 -23.64 -1.82 5.12
CA TYR A 162 -22.47 -0.98 4.98
C TYR A 162 -21.81 -1.07 3.58
N CYS A 163 -20.86 -0.18 3.32
CA CYS A 163 -20.01 -0.19 2.12
C CYS A 163 -18.75 -1.02 2.37
N SER A 164 -18.40 -1.93 1.47
CA SER A 164 -17.17 -2.73 1.59
C SER A 164 -15.88 -1.98 1.23
N SER A 165 -15.93 -0.68 1.05
CA SER A 165 -14.80 0.25 0.84
C SER A 165 -13.98 0.03 -0.43
N VAL A 166 -13.68 -1.20 -0.80
CA VAL A 166 -12.68 -1.56 -1.83
C VAL A 166 -13.28 -1.93 -3.19
N CYS A 167 -14.59 -2.22 -3.26
CA CYS A 167 -15.21 -2.78 -4.47
C CYS A 167 -15.03 -1.91 -5.70
N CYS A 168 -15.20 -0.59 -5.58
CA CYS A 168 -15.04 0.32 -6.71
C CYS A 168 -13.60 0.33 -7.22
N THR A 169 -12.61 0.33 -6.32
CA THR A 169 -11.20 0.41 -6.69
C THR A 169 -10.70 -0.89 -7.31
N TYR A 170 -11.09 -2.07 -6.77
CA TYR A 170 -10.65 -3.32 -7.38
C TYR A 170 -11.36 -3.60 -8.71
N ALA A 171 -12.64 -3.23 -8.87
CA ALA A 171 -13.32 -3.37 -10.17
C ALA A 171 -12.69 -2.50 -11.26
N ILE A 172 -12.28 -1.27 -10.94
CA ILE A 172 -11.51 -0.42 -11.85
C ILE A 172 -10.19 -1.08 -12.23
N LYS A 173 -9.45 -1.63 -11.25
CA LYS A 173 -8.22 -2.37 -11.48
C LYS A 173 -8.45 -3.59 -12.40
N GLU A 174 -9.47 -4.39 -12.11
CA GLU A 174 -9.82 -5.57 -12.89
C GLU A 174 -10.17 -5.19 -14.33
N ALA A 175 -10.96 -4.14 -14.54
CA ALA A 175 -11.33 -3.64 -15.88
C ALA A 175 -10.10 -3.17 -16.68
N ILE A 176 -9.18 -2.43 -16.03
CA ILE A 176 -7.92 -2.00 -16.65
C ILE A 176 -7.08 -3.21 -17.05
N LEU A 177 -6.84 -4.14 -16.13
CA LEU A 177 -6.05 -5.34 -16.40
C LEU A 177 -6.69 -6.22 -17.47
N ALA A 178 -8.02 -6.36 -17.47
CA ALA A 178 -8.72 -7.13 -18.50
C ALA A 178 -8.51 -6.51 -19.89
N LYS A 179 -8.57 -5.17 -20.01
CA LYS A 179 -8.27 -4.48 -21.28
C LYS A 179 -6.80 -4.65 -21.69
N GLU A 180 -5.87 -4.64 -20.75
CA GLU A 180 -4.45 -4.87 -21.01
C GLU A 180 -4.15 -6.33 -21.45
N HIS A 181 -4.91 -7.31 -20.95
CA HIS A 181 -4.75 -8.73 -21.26
C HIS A 181 -5.52 -9.15 -22.54
N SER A 182 -6.47 -8.34 -23.01
CA SER A 182 -7.22 -8.63 -24.23
C SER A 182 -6.35 -8.40 -25.46
N LYS A 183 -6.41 -9.34 -26.41
CA LYS A 183 -5.72 -9.29 -27.71
C LYS A 183 -6.58 -8.69 -28.80
N THR A 184 -7.90 -8.79 -28.68
CA THR A 184 -8.88 -8.39 -29.69
C THR A 184 -9.53 -7.04 -29.42
N GLY A 185 -9.27 -6.47 -28.25
CA GLY A 185 -9.97 -5.29 -27.75
C GLY A 185 -11.18 -5.69 -26.90
N LEU A 186 -11.32 -5.11 -25.71
CA LEU A 186 -12.36 -5.43 -24.74
C LEU A 186 -13.27 -4.23 -24.51
N ASP A 187 -14.58 -4.45 -24.62
CA ASP A 187 -15.61 -3.52 -24.08
C ASP A 187 -15.84 -3.84 -22.61
N ALA A 188 -15.44 -2.92 -21.75
CA ALA A 188 -15.52 -3.04 -20.30
C ALA A 188 -16.54 -2.05 -19.73
N ALA A 189 -17.56 -2.54 -19.00
CA ALA A 189 -18.62 -1.71 -18.42
C ALA A 189 -18.75 -1.95 -16.91
N ILE A 190 -18.68 -0.89 -16.10
CA ILE A 190 -18.88 -0.93 -14.65
C ILE A 190 -20.24 -0.30 -14.30
N PHE A 191 -21.16 -1.12 -13.79
CA PHE A 191 -22.47 -0.67 -13.32
C PHE A 191 -22.40 -0.33 -11.83
N TYR A 192 -22.78 0.89 -11.44
CA TYR A 192 -22.56 1.40 -10.09
C TYR A 192 -23.70 2.28 -9.55
N ILE A 193 -23.73 2.46 -8.23
CA ILE A 193 -24.60 3.41 -7.52
C ILE A 193 -23.85 4.73 -7.26
N ASP A 194 -22.69 4.66 -6.64
CA ASP A 194 -21.69 5.72 -6.45
C ASP A 194 -20.30 5.15 -6.63
N ILE A 195 -19.41 5.86 -7.34
CA ILE A 195 -18.00 5.50 -7.42
C ILE A 195 -17.26 6.06 -6.20
N ARG A 196 -16.76 5.17 -5.37
CA ARG A 196 -16.09 5.48 -4.10
C ARG A 196 -14.59 5.29 -4.20
N THR A 197 -13.96 6.09 -5.04
CA THR A 197 -12.51 6.18 -5.19
C THR A 197 -11.99 7.28 -4.25
N PHE A 198 -12.02 7.00 -2.96
CA PHE A 198 -11.49 7.87 -1.92
C PHE A 198 -10.06 7.47 -1.58
N GLY A 199 -9.27 8.44 -1.10
CA GLY A 199 -7.87 8.22 -0.78
C GLY A 199 -6.92 8.74 -1.86
N LYS A 200 -5.64 8.63 -1.57
CA LYS A 200 -4.56 9.17 -2.39
C LYS A 200 -4.51 8.49 -3.76
N ASP A 201 -4.52 9.29 -4.82
CA ASP A 201 -4.41 8.89 -6.23
C ASP A 201 -5.57 8.03 -6.80
N PHE A 202 -6.54 7.57 -6.00
CA PHE A 202 -7.61 6.71 -6.50
C PHE A 202 -8.59 7.45 -7.44
N GLU A 203 -8.79 8.76 -7.27
CA GLU A 203 -9.57 9.55 -8.22
C GLU A 203 -8.88 9.65 -9.58
N ARG A 204 -7.55 9.84 -9.60
CA ARG A 204 -6.77 9.82 -10.85
C ARG A 204 -6.85 8.47 -11.54
N TYR A 205 -6.86 7.39 -10.75
CA TYR A 205 -6.98 6.03 -11.26
C TYR A 205 -8.35 5.80 -11.92
N TYR A 206 -9.42 6.32 -11.32
CA TYR A 206 -10.75 6.33 -11.90
C TYR A 206 -10.79 7.12 -13.23
N ASN A 207 -10.30 8.37 -13.20
CA ASN A 207 -10.29 9.24 -14.38
C ASN A 207 -9.50 8.60 -15.54
N LYS A 208 -8.35 7.98 -15.24
CA LYS A 208 -7.55 7.25 -16.24
C LYS A 208 -8.33 6.10 -16.88
N ALA A 209 -9.04 5.31 -16.07
CA ALA A 209 -9.84 4.20 -16.59
C ALA A 209 -10.94 4.68 -17.55
N GLU A 210 -11.63 5.78 -17.20
CA GLU A 210 -12.71 6.35 -17.98
C GLU A 210 -12.19 7.06 -19.25
N GLN A 211 -11.26 8.00 -19.07
CA GLN A 211 -10.89 8.97 -20.12
C GLN A 211 -9.81 8.44 -21.07
N GLU A 212 -8.82 7.67 -20.54
CA GLU A 212 -7.69 7.20 -21.35
C GLU A 212 -7.92 5.76 -21.86
N LEU A 213 -8.53 4.90 -21.03
CA LEU A 213 -8.67 3.47 -21.36
C LEU A 213 -10.08 3.11 -21.85
N GLY A 214 -11.02 4.05 -21.84
CA GLY A 214 -12.38 3.85 -22.35
C GLY A 214 -13.17 2.78 -21.60
N VAL A 215 -13.00 2.67 -20.27
CA VAL A 215 -13.88 1.87 -19.41
C VAL A 215 -15.20 2.63 -19.26
N ARG A 216 -16.31 1.99 -19.57
CA ARG A 216 -17.63 2.62 -19.47
C ARG A 216 -18.14 2.57 -18.04
N PHE A 217 -18.48 3.73 -17.47
CA PHE A 217 -19.09 3.84 -16.15
C PHE A 217 -20.57 4.15 -16.27
N ILE A 218 -21.41 3.17 -15.93
CA ILE A 218 -22.88 3.24 -16.10
C ILE A 218 -23.52 3.31 -14.72
N LYS A 219 -24.08 4.48 -14.38
CA LYS A 219 -24.79 4.68 -13.11
C LYS A 219 -26.17 4.07 -13.16
N SER A 220 -26.25 2.79 -12.83
CA SER A 220 -27.50 2.05 -12.74
C SER A 220 -27.36 0.88 -11.75
N ARG A 221 -28.37 0.66 -10.93
CA ARG A 221 -28.44 -0.54 -10.08
C ARG A 221 -29.10 -1.66 -10.89
N ILE A 222 -28.36 -2.76 -11.08
CA ILE A 222 -28.85 -3.95 -11.79
C ILE A 222 -29.61 -4.83 -10.83
N ASN A 223 -30.80 -5.27 -11.22
CA ASN A 223 -31.66 -6.11 -10.39
C ASN A 223 -31.41 -7.60 -10.62
N HIS A 224 -31.21 -8.01 -11.87
CA HIS A 224 -30.95 -9.40 -12.25
C HIS A 224 -30.22 -9.48 -13.59
N VAL A 225 -29.68 -10.65 -13.89
CA VAL A 225 -28.96 -11.00 -15.12
C VAL A 225 -29.70 -12.15 -15.80
N GLU A 226 -30.01 -12.01 -17.09
CA GLU A 226 -30.76 -13.00 -17.85
C GLU A 226 -29.82 -13.83 -18.74
N PRO A 227 -29.90 -15.19 -18.76
CA PRO A 227 -29.13 -15.98 -19.71
C PRO A 227 -29.64 -15.77 -21.15
N MET A 228 -28.73 -15.71 -22.12
CA MET A 228 -29.08 -15.60 -23.55
C MET A 228 -28.78 -16.90 -24.28
N GLY A 229 -29.80 -17.75 -24.48
CA GLY A 229 -29.67 -19.00 -25.22
C GLY A 229 -28.53 -19.90 -24.73
N ASP A 230 -27.98 -20.74 -25.63
CA ASP A 230 -26.93 -21.72 -25.29
C ASP A 230 -25.49 -21.19 -25.50
N ASN A 231 -25.32 -19.91 -25.89
CA ASN A 231 -24.01 -19.33 -26.21
C ASN A 231 -23.22 -18.82 -24.99
N GLY A 232 -23.77 -18.97 -23.78
CA GLY A 232 -23.12 -18.58 -22.53
C GLY A 232 -22.99 -17.07 -22.31
N ARG A 233 -23.71 -16.23 -23.07
CA ARG A 233 -23.82 -14.78 -22.90
C ARG A 233 -24.96 -14.43 -21.97
N HIS A 234 -24.95 -13.21 -21.42
CA HIS A 234 -25.88 -12.74 -20.42
C HIS A 234 -26.39 -11.35 -20.77
N LEU A 235 -27.72 -11.18 -20.75
CA LEU A 235 -28.38 -9.90 -20.99
C LEU A 235 -28.53 -9.12 -19.68
N ILE A 236 -28.14 -7.85 -19.71
CA ILE A 236 -28.34 -6.89 -18.64
C ILE A 236 -29.25 -5.77 -19.14
N ARG A 237 -30.37 -5.55 -18.42
CA ARG A 237 -31.30 -4.43 -18.66
C ARG A 237 -31.06 -3.33 -17.64
N TYR A 238 -30.94 -2.10 -18.12
CA TYR A 238 -30.68 -0.96 -17.27
C TYR A 238 -31.27 0.33 -17.84
N VAL A 239 -31.37 1.35 -17.01
CA VAL A 239 -31.72 2.69 -17.42
C VAL A 239 -30.43 3.53 -17.50
N ASP A 240 -30.16 4.10 -18.66
CA ASP A 240 -28.96 4.93 -18.88
C ASP A 240 -29.07 6.33 -18.23
N GLY A 241 -27.99 7.09 -18.27
CA GLY A 241 -27.96 8.47 -17.77
C GLY A 241 -28.94 9.40 -18.51
N ALA A 242 -29.48 8.97 -19.67
CA ALA A 242 -30.52 9.67 -20.42
C ALA A 242 -31.97 9.29 -20.00
N GLY A 243 -32.12 8.35 -19.05
CA GLY A 243 -33.42 7.84 -18.63
C GLY A 243 -34.03 6.86 -19.61
N LEU A 244 -33.26 6.38 -20.60
CA LEU A 244 -33.71 5.41 -21.61
C LEU A 244 -33.41 3.99 -21.11
N SER A 245 -34.39 3.08 -21.32
CA SER A 245 -34.17 1.66 -21.07
C SER A 245 -33.22 1.10 -22.12
N ARG A 246 -32.21 0.38 -21.68
CA ARG A 246 -31.21 -0.28 -22.50
C ARG A 246 -31.18 -1.77 -22.17
N ALA A 247 -30.76 -2.56 -23.14
CA ALA A 247 -30.49 -3.98 -22.98
C ALA A 247 -29.19 -4.31 -23.73
N GLU A 248 -28.19 -4.80 -23.03
CA GLU A 248 -26.90 -5.21 -23.59
C GLU A 248 -26.50 -6.60 -23.13
N ASP A 249 -25.82 -7.33 -24.00
CA ASP A 249 -25.32 -8.66 -23.70
C ASP A 249 -23.82 -8.64 -23.43
N PHE A 250 -23.38 -9.50 -22.50
CA PHE A 250 -22.00 -9.60 -22.03
C PHE A 250 -21.55 -11.07 -21.99
N ASP A 251 -20.28 -11.30 -22.29
CA ASP A 251 -19.63 -12.61 -22.26
C ASP A 251 -19.31 -13.08 -20.85
N ILE A 252 -18.88 -12.14 -19.99
CA ILE A 252 -18.61 -12.38 -18.56
C ILE A 252 -19.31 -11.28 -17.76
N VAL A 253 -19.95 -11.69 -16.65
CA VAL A 253 -20.46 -10.78 -15.64
C VAL A 253 -19.71 -10.99 -14.34
N VAL A 254 -19.01 -9.95 -13.86
CA VAL A 254 -18.23 -9.96 -12.62
C VAL A 254 -19.05 -9.33 -11.50
N LEU A 255 -19.31 -10.11 -10.48
CA LEU A 255 -20.01 -9.66 -9.28
C LEU A 255 -18.98 -9.07 -8.30
N SER A 256 -18.99 -7.74 -8.13
CA SER A 256 -18.14 -7.03 -7.17
C SER A 256 -18.68 -7.24 -5.76
N VAL A 257 -18.36 -8.42 -5.21
CA VAL A 257 -18.88 -8.90 -3.93
C VAL A 257 -18.30 -8.12 -2.76
N GLY A 258 -19.15 -7.90 -1.75
CA GLY A 258 -18.77 -7.23 -0.51
C GLY A 258 -17.86 -8.08 0.39
N LEU A 259 -17.28 -7.44 1.38
CA LEU A 259 -16.48 -8.05 2.44
C LEU A 259 -17.28 -8.12 3.73
N GLY A 260 -17.32 -9.30 4.37
CA GLY A 260 -17.98 -9.55 5.64
C GLY A 260 -17.01 -10.07 6.71
N ALA A 261 -17.43 -10.10 7.95
CA ALA A 261 -16.65 -10.73 9.01
C ALA A 261 -16.52 -12.24 8.75
N ASN A 262 -15.34 -12.80 8.99
CA ASN A 262 -15.09 -14.22 8.84
C ASN A 262 -15.64 -14.98 10.07
N ASP A 263 -16.41 -16.04 9.87
CA ASP A 263 -17.05 -16.83 10.96
C ASP A 263 -16.03 -17.41 11.95
N GLN A 264 -14.85 -17.81 11.47
CA GLN A 264 -13.78 -18.29 12.35
C GLN A 264 -13.22 -17.17 13.22
N ALA A 265 -13.06 -15.97 12.66
CA ALA A 265 -12.62 -14.79 13.39
C ALA A 265 -13.65 -14.37 14.45
N VAL A 266 -14.94 -14.41 14.11
CA VAL A 266 -16.05 -14.15 15.04
C VAL A 266 -16.04 -15.17 16.19
N THR A 267 -15.86 -16.44 15.87
CA THR A 267 -15.77 -17.51 16.89
C THR A 267 -14.56 -17.31 17.81
N LEU A 268 -13.41 -16.94 17.23
CA LEU A 268 -12.20 -16.65 18.00
C LEU A 268 -12.37 -15.44 18.91
N ALA A 269 -12.94 -14.35 18.40
CA ALA A 269 -13.19 -13.13 19.18
C ALA A 269 -14.10 -13.41 20.38
N ARG A 270 -15.16 -14.20 20.18
CA ARG A 270 -16.06 -14.64 21.29
C ARG A 270 -15.32 -15.47 22.34
N LYS A 271 -14.45 -16.40 21.93
CA LYS A 271 -13.62 -17.18 22.88
C LYS A 271 -12.66 -16.29 23.67
N LEU A 272 -12.20 -15.19 23.07
CA LEU A 272 -11.30 -14.24 23.71
C LEU A 272 -12.04 -13.12 24.47
N ASN A 273 -13.38 -13.11 24.49
CA ASN A 273 -14.23 -12.06 25.07
C ASN A 273 -13.91 -10.67 24.47
N VAL A 274 -13.66 -10.61 23.15
CA VAL A 274 -13.51 -9.36 22.41
C VAL A 274 -14.89 -8.96 21.89
N GLU A 275 -15.29 -7.71 22.16
CA GLU A 275 -16.56 -7.17 21.67
C GLU A 275 -16.57 -7.03 20.15
N LEU A 276 -17.71 -7.37 19.55
CA LEU A 276 -17.97 -7.20 18.12
C LEU A 276 -19.06 -6.15 17.94
N ASN A 277 -18.96 -5.40 16.84
CA ASN A 277 -20.04 -4.49 16.44
C ASN A 277 -21.23 -5.30 15.84
N HIS A 278 -22.32 -4.61 15.49
CA HIS A 278 -23.53 -5.26 14.96
C HIS A 278 -23.34 -5.94 13.60
N TYR A 279 -22.21 -5.70 12.92
CA TYR A 279 -21.80 -6.40 11.70
C TYR A 279 -20.78 -7.50 11.95
N HIS A 280 -20.53 -7.85 13.20
CA HIS A 280 -19.57 -8.87 13.65
C HIS A 280 -18.08 -8.56 13.39
N PHE A 281 -17.71 -7.32 13.06
CA PHE A 281 -16.33 -6.88 13.10
C PHE A 281 -15.90 -6.56 14.53
N ALA A 282 -14.61 -6.68 14.81
CA ALA A 282 -14.07 -6.31 16.11
C ALA A 282 -14.32 -4.81 16.38
N LYS A 283 -14.89 -4.51 17.55
CA LYS A 283 -15.18 -3.12 17.95
C LYS A 283 -13.90 -2.45 18.44
N THR A 284 -13.58 -1.30 17.85
CA THR A 284 -12.48 -0.42 18.24
C THR A 284 -13.00 1.02 18.37
N GLY A 285 -12.34 1.83 19.19
CA GLY A 285 -12.63 3.26 19.31
C GLY A 285 -11.92 4.07 18.21
N SER A 286 -12.39 5.30 17.95
CA SER A 286 -11.74 6.19 17.01
C SER A 286 -10.39 6.70 17.54
N PHE A 287 -10.23 6.79 18.85
CA PHE A 287 -8.99 7.24 19.49
C PHE A 287 -8.01 6.09 19.80
N ASP A 288 -8.52 4.85 19.83
CA ASP A 288 -7.75 3.63 20.00
C ASP A 288 -8.05 2.66 18.84
N PRO A 289 -7.66 3.02 17.60
CA PRO A 289 -8.14 2.34 16.39
C PRO A 289 -7.65 0.90 16.24
N VAL A 290 -6.63 0.47 16.98
CA VAL A 290 -6.09 -0.90 16.92
C VAL A 290 -6.23 -1.67 18.22
N GLN A 291 -6.76 -1.06 19.29
CA GLN A 291 -7.01 -1.72 20.54
C GLN A 291 -8.40 -2.33 20.59
N SER A 292 -8.52 -3.59 21.01
CA SER A 292 -9.83 -4.22 21.23
C SER A 292 -10.44 -3.82 22.59
N SER A 293 -11.67 -4.21 22.82
CA SER A 293 -12.35 -4.04 24.12
C SER A 293 -11.65 -4.76 25.28
N ARG A 294 -10.72 -5.68 25.00
CA ARG A 294 -9.97 -6.43 26.01
C ARG A 294 -8.50 -6.00 26.05
N PRO A 295 -7.99 -5.51 27.19
CA PRO A 295 -6.59 -5.14 27.35
C PRO A 295 -5.63 -6.28 26.97
N GLY A 296 -4.51 -5.94 26.31
CA GLY A 296 -3.52 -6.90 25.80
C GLY A 296 -3.91 -7.62 24.52
N ILE A 297 -5.12 -7.37 23.97
CA ILE A 297 -5.55 -7.90 22.68
C ILE A 297 -5.77 -6.74 21.71
N TYR A 298 -5.03 -6.78 20.61
CA TYR A 298 -5.07 -5.78 19.55
C TYR A 298 -5.67 -6.37 18.27
N VAL A 299 -6.19 -5.52 17.41
CA VAL A 299 -6.83 -5.93 16.14
C VAL A 299 -6.28 -5.09 15.01
N CYS A 300 -6.05 -5.68 13.85
CA CYS A 300 -5.63 -4.95 12.66
C CYS A 300 -6.24 -5.49 11.38
N GLY A 301 -6.24 -4.67 10.34
CA GLY A 301 -6.73 -5.03 9.01
C GLY A 301 -8.24 -5.24 8.93
N ALA A 302 -8.68 -6.03 7.96
CA ALA A 302 -10.09 -6.13 7.58
C ALA A 302 -11.01 -6.80 8.63
N PHE A 303 -10.49 -7.30 9.74
CA PHE A 303 -11.32 -7.76 10.87
C PHE A 303 -11.88 -6.63 11.73
N GLN A 304 -11.38 -5.39 11.59
CA GLN A 304 -11.99 -4.18 12.20
C GLN A 304 -13.12 -3.60 11.35
N GLY A 305 -13.09 -3.88 10.05
CA GLY A 305 -14.03 -3.39 9.04
C GLY A 305 -13.40 -3.44 7.66
N PRO A 306 -14.20 -3.30 6.61
CA PRO A 306 -13.69 -3.33 5.23
C PRO A 306 -12.73 -2.19 4.96
N LYS A 307 -11.52 -2.50 4.49
CA LYS A 307 -10.45 -1.55 4.17
C LYS A 307 -9.49 -2.10 3.12
N ASP A 308 -8.68 -1.22 2.54
CA ASP A 308 -7.70 -1.56 1.52
C ASP A 308 -6.38 -2.09 2.10
N ILE A 309 -5.47 -2.51 1.23
CA ILE A 309 -4.16 -3.05 1.61
C ILE A 309 -3.29 -1.99 2.31
N PRO A 310 -3.14 -0.74 1.79
CA PRO A 310 -2.36 0.29 2.46
C PRO A 310 -2.83 0.56 3.90
N THR A 311 -4.12 0.72 4.10
CA THR A 311 -4.71 0.92 5.44
C THR A 311 -4.48 -0.30 6.34
N SER A 312 -4.59 -1.53 5.81
CA SER A 312 -4.32 -2.76 6.58
C SER A 312 -2.86 -2.86 7.03
N VAL A 313 -1.90 -2.41 6.20
CA VAL A 313 -0.46 -2.36 6.57
C VAL A 313 -0.20 -1.28 7.62
N ILE A 314 -0.87 -0.13 7.52
CA ILE A 314 -0.83 0.92 8.55
C ILE A 314 -1.33 0.36 9.88
N ASP A 315 -2.50 -0.26 9.90
CA ASP A 315 -3.07 -0.84 11.14
C ASP A 315 -2.18 -1.93 11.74
N ALA A 316 -1.57 -2.78 10.91
CA ALA A 316 -0.64 -3.81 11.38
C ALA A 316 0.59 -3.20 12.07
N SER A 317 1.16 -2.15 11.48
CA SER A 317 2.26 -1.40 12.09
C SER A 317 1.83 -0.68 13.36
N ALA A 318 0.63 -0.07 13.38
CA ALA A 318 0.07 0.57 14.56
C ALA A 318 -0.14 -0.43 15.71
N ALA A 319 -0.73 -1.60 15.43
CA ALA A 319 -0.91 -2.65 16.43
C ALA A 319 0.43 -3.14 16.99
N ALA A 320 1.45 -3.29 16.13
CA ALA A 320 2.80 -3.65 16.57
C ALA A 320 3.41 -2.56 17.47
N GLY A 321 3.22 -1.27 17.13
CA GLY A 321 3.67 -0.14 17.95
C GLY A 321 3.00 -0.11 19.31
N MET A 322 1.69 -0.35 19.37
CA MET A 322 0.94 -0.40 20.63
C MET A 322 1.34 -1.60 21.51
N VAL A 323 1.60 -2.76 20.90
CA VAL A 323 2.18 -3.92 21.61
C VAL A 323 3.56 -3.57 22.15
N GLY A 324 4.40 -2.91 21.35
CA GLY A 324 5.74 -2.45 21.77
C GLY A 324 5.68 -1.50 22.98
N SER A 325 4.69 -0.62 23.02
CA SER A 325 4.44 0.24 24.20
C SER A 325 4.00 -0.57 25.42
N SER A 326 3.09 -1.54 25.24
CA SER A 326 2.58 -2.37 26.35
C SER A 326 3.61 -3.35 26.92
N LEU A 327 4.59 -3.75 26.14
CA LEU A 327 5.63 -4.72 26.52
C LEU A 327 7.01 -4.07 26.71
N TYR A 328 7.05 -2.76 26.92
CA TYR A 328 8.31 -2.02 27.04
C TYR A 328 9.23 -2.61 28.13
N ASP A 329 8.70 -2.87 29.31
CA ASP A 329 9.47 -3.42 30.44
C ASP A 329 10.01 -4.84 30.20
N ALA A 330 9.38 -5.58 29.28
CA ALA A 330 9.78 -6.93 28.90
C ALA A 330 10.69 -6.97 27.66
N ARG A 331 11.06 -5.79 27.11
CA ARG A 331 11.91 -5.71 25.92
C ARG A 331 13.23 -6.44 26.14
N TRP A 332 13.70 -7.15 25.11
CA TRP A 332 14.94 -7.92 25.07
C TRP A 332 14.97 -9.20 25.91
N THR A 333 14.01 -9.45 26.80
CA THR A 333 14.02 -10.63 27.70
C THR A 333 13.89 -11.96 26.94
N LEU A 334 13.18 -12.00 25.81
CA LEU A 334 12.96 -13.19 25.00
C LEU A 334 13.44 -13.02 23.56
N THR A 335 14.18 -11.95 23.27
CA THR A 335 14.68 -11.68 21.92
C THR A 335 15.70 -12.74 21.50
N LYS A 336 15.46 -13.36 20.36
CA LYS A 336 16.43 -14.27 19.72
C LYS A 336 17.09 -13.52 18.57
N THR A 337 18.41 -13.49 18.57
CA THR A 337 19.18 -13.05 17.43
C THR A 337 19.03 -14.08 16.31
N LYS A 338 18.89 -13.63 15.08
CA LYS A 338 18.90 -14.51 13.92
C LYS A 338 20.33 -15.03 13.76
N ASP A 339 20.49 -16.35 13.83
CA ASP A 339 21.78 -16.97 13.50
C ASP A 339 22.00 -16.83 11.99
N LEU A 340 22.81 -15.85 11.61
CA LEU A 340 23.24 -15.71 10.23
C LEU A 340 24.43 -16.63 9.98
N PRO A 341 24.51 -17.29 8.80
CA PRO A 341 25.67 -18.06 8.45
C PRO A 341 26.90 -17.16 8.39
N GLU A 342 28.04 -17.69 8.77
CA GLU A 342 29.33 -17.01 8.63
C GLU A 342 29.58 -16.64 7.17
N GLN A 343 30.05 -15.43 6.92
CA GLN A 343 30.31 -14.96 5.56
C GLN A 343 31.52 -15.73 5.00
N ILE A 344 31.32 -16.35 3.85
CA ILE A 344 32.35 -17.06 3.09
C ILE A 344 33.31 -16.04 2.49
N ASP A 345 34.59 -16.15 2.75
CA ASP A 345 35.61 -15.36 2.07
C ASP A 345 35.82 -15.90 0.66
N VAL A 346 35.50 -15.06 -0.32
CA VAL A 346 35.62 -15.38 -1.76
C VAL A 346 36.62 -14.48 -2.48
N LYS A 347 37.42 -13.73 -1.70
CA LYS A 347 38.41 -12.79 -2.25
C LYS A 347 39.47 -13.54 -3.04
N GLY A 348 39.70 -13.09 -4.28
CA GLY A 348 40.68 -13.71 -5.18
C GLY A 348 40.26 -15.05 -5.81
N GLU A 349 39.04 -15.54 -5.51
CA GLU A 349 38.53 -16.75 -6.19
C GLU A 349 37.99 -16.44 -7.59
N PRO A 350 38.18 -17.39 -8.54
CA PRO A 350 37.55 -17.31 -9.86
C PRO A 350 36.02 -17.15 -9.71
N PRO A 351 35.35 -16.28 -10.52
CA PRO A 351 33.92 -16.11 -10.46
C PRO A 351 33.15 -17.41 -10.77
N ARG A 352 32.18 -17.76 -9.92
CA ARG A 352 31.20 -18.83 -10.10
C ARG A 352 29.81 -18.21 -10.00
N VAL A 353 29.25 -17.83 -11.14
CA VAL A 353 28.02 -17.04 -11.25
C VAL A 353 26.81 -17.97 -11.29
N GLY A 354 25.83 -17.70 -10.43
CA GLY A 354 24.48 -18.25 -10.50
C GLY A 354 23.50 -17.24 -11.11
N VAL A 355 22.73 -17.65 -12.12
CA VAL A 355 21.75 -16.80 -12.79
C VAL A 355 20.34 -17.31 -12.51
N PHE A 356 19.48 -16.45 -11.92
CA PHE A 356 18.09 -16.76 -11.60
C PHE A 356 17.16 -15.88 -12.42
N VAL A 357 16.38 -16.48 -13.34
CA VAL A 357 15.52 -15.75 -14.26
C VAL A 357 14.06 -15.83 -13.78
N CYS A 358 13.47 -14.68 -13.47
CA CYS A 358 12.11 -14.58 -12.99
C CYS A 358 11.09 -14.59 -14.12
N CYS A 359 10.05 -15.42 -14.02
CA CYS A 359 8.89 -15.37 -14.92
C CYS A 359 7.98 -14.16 -14.64
N CYS A 360 7.93 -13.72 -13.37
CA CYS A 360 7.05 -12.65 -12.89
C CYS A 360 5.61 -12.78 -13.44
N GLY A 361 5.12 -14.00 -13.50
CA GLY A 361 3.87 -14.33 -14.17
C GLY A 361 3.86 -13.89 -15.64
N THR A 362 2.79 -13.24 -16.05
CA THR A 362 2.65 -12.71 -17.41
C THR A 362 3.48 -11.46 -17.69
N ASN A 363 3.96 -10.75 -16.67
CA ASN A 363 4.72 -9.51 -16.85
C ASN A 363 6.08 -9.70 -17.54
N ILE A 364 6.72 -10.85 -17.36
CA ILE A 364 7.97 -11.20 -18.06
C ILE A 364 7.71 -12.37 -19.01
N ALA A 365 7.25 -13.51 -18.50
CA ALA A 365 7.06 -14.72 -19.31
C ALA A 365 5.96 -14.59 -20.40
N GLY A 366 5.06 -13.60 -20.28
CA GLY A 366 4.10 -13.29 -21.33
C GLY A 366 4.72 -12.62 -22.56
N PHE A 367 5.93 -12.05 -22.44
CA PHE A 367 6.59 -11.23 -23.47
C PHE A 367 8.04 -11.64 -23.75
N VAL A 368 8.63 -12.49 -22.93
CA VAL A 368 10.00 -12.99 -23.03
C VAL A 368 9.98 -14.51 -22.95
N ASP A 369 10.67 -15.18 -23.86
CA ASP A 369 10.92 -16.61 -23.77
C ASP A 369 11.96 -16.89 -22.66
N VAL A 370 11.48 -17.03 -21.43
CA VAL A 370 12.33 -17.24 -20.25
C VAL A 370 13.17 -18.52 -20.37
N PRO A 371 12.66 -19.66 -20.82
CA PRO A 371 13.49 -20.84 -21.11
C PRO A 371 14.65 -20.57 -22.05
N ALA A 372 14.46 -19.80 -23.13
CA ALA A 372 15.52 -19.40 -24.05
C ALA A 372 16.58 -18.52 -23.36
N VAL A 373 16.18 -17.60 -22.50
CA VAL A 373 17.09 -16.76 -21.70
C VAL A 373 17.92 -17.64 -20.75
N VAL A 374 17.31 -18.60 -20.05
CA VAL A 374 18.05 -19.55 -19.17
C VAL A 374 19.04 -20.38 -19.96
N LYS A 375 18.61 -20.92 -21.11
CA LYS A 375 19.51 -21.70 -21.99
C LYS A 375 20.70 -20.85 -22.44
N PHE A 376 20.47 -19.62 -22.83
CA PHE A 376 21.51 -18.66 -23.19
C PHE A 376 22.43 -18.35 -22.00
N ALA A 377 21.90 -18.08 -20.82
CA ALA A 377 22.68 -17.77 -19.61
C ALA A 377 23.67 -18.87 -19.28
N ARG A 378 23.32 -20.15 -19.49
CA ARG A 378 24.19 -21.30 -19.27
C ARG A 378 25.41 -21.33 -20.21
N THR A 379 25.41 -20.61 -21.31
CA THR A 379 26.52 -20.52 -22.26
C THR A 379 27.50 -19.39 -21.95
N LEU A 380 27.14 -18.52 -20.99
CA LEU A 380 27.95 -17.34 -20.67
C LEU A 380 29.18 -17.75 -19.83
N PRO A 381 30.33 -17.06 -20.00
CA PRO A 381 31.50 -17.25 -19.18
C PRO A 381 31.22 -17.14 -17.68
N ASN A 382 31.86 -17.97 -16.87
CA ASN A 382 31.75 -18.02 -15.40
C ASN A 382 30.36 -18.42 -14.87
N VAL A 383 29.35 -18.68 -15.71
CA VAL A 383 28.05 -19.17 -15.24
C VAL A 383 28.12 -20.67 -14.99
N VAL A 384 27.96 -21.08 -13.72
CA VAL A 384 27.97 -22.49 -13.30
C VAL A 384 26.56 -23.02 -13.00
N PHE A 385 25.60 -22.12 -12.84
CA PHE A 385 24.19 -22.46 -12.62
C PHE A 385 23.27 -21.41 -13.25
N ALA A 386 22.23 -21.86 -13.96
CA ALA A 386 21.15 -20.97 -14.38
C ALA A 386 19.82 -21.71 -14.39
N ASP A 387 18.78 -21.10 -13.82
CA ASP A 387 17.43 -21.64 -13.81
C ASP A 387 16.38 -20.53 -13.73
N GLN A 388 15.11 -20.89 -14.00
CA GLN A 388 13.97 -20.00 -13.93
C GLN A 388 13.19 -20.19 -12.65
N ASN A 389 12.54 -19.09 -12.19
CA ASN A 389 11.65 -19.09 -11.04
C ASN A 389 10.34 -18.41 -11.40
N LEU A 390 9.22 -18.93 -10.92
CA LEU A 390 7.91 -18.31 -11.17
C LEU A 390 7.86 -16.89 -10.62
N PHE A 391 8.31 -16.73 -9.36
CA PHE A 391 8.49 -15.44 -8.69
C PHE A 391 9.77 -15.47 -7.85
N SER A 392 10.86 -14.92 -8.35
CA SER A 392 12.14 -14.90 -7.63
C SER A 392 12.07 -14.18 -6.27
N CYS A 393 11.13 -13.23 -6.11
CA CYS A 393 10.91 -12.48 -4.87
C CYS A 393 10.06 -13.23 -3.83
N SER A 394 9.53 -14.42 -4.12
CA SER A 394 8.78 -15.20 -3.13
C SER A 394 9.73 -15.85 -2.11
N GLN A 395 9.26 -16.00 -0.88
CA GLN A 395 10.08 -16.47 0.25
C GLN A 395 10.58 -17.89 0.06
N ASP A 396 9.80 -18.77 -0.56
CA ASP A 396 10.21 -20.14 -0.91
C ASP A 396 11.37 -20.13 -1.92
N THR A 397 11.30 -19.29 -2.96
CA THR A 397 12.37 -19.15 -3.96
C THR A 397 13.63 -18.54 -3.36
N GLN A 398 13.53 -17.58 -2.44
CA GLN A 398 14.68 -17.04 -1.72
C GLN A 398 15.40 -18.15 -0.90
N GLY A 399 14.64 -19.01 -0.22
CA GLY A 399 15.18 -20.18 0.45
C GLY A 399 15.89 -21.14 -0.51
N GLN A 400 15.31 -21.38 -1.69
CA GLN A 400 15.93 -22.18 -2.75
C GLN A 400 17.21 -21.54 -3.28
N ILE A 401 17.21 -20.24 -3.57
CA ILE A 401 18.40 -19.50 -4.01
C ILE A 401 19.53 -19.63 -2.98
N SER A 402 19.22 -19.40 -1.69
CA SER A 402 20.21 -19.54 -0.60
C SER A 402 20.77 -20.96 -0.49
N GLN A 403 19.97 -21.99 -0.76
CA GLN A 403 20.42 -23.39 -0.80
C GLN A 403 21.30 -23.67 -2.01
N ILE A 404 20.90 -23.21 -3.21
CA ILE A 404 21.65 -23.37 -4.47
C ILE A 404 23.01 -22.68 -4.38
N ILE A 405 23.09 -21.50 -3.73
CA ILE A 405 24.38 -20.83 -3.48
C ILE A 405 25.35 -21.77 -2.77
N LYS A 406 24.89 -22.49 -1.76
CA LYS A 406 25.72 -23.46 -0.99
C LYS A 406 26.06 -24.72 -1.79
N GLU A 407 25.04 -25.29 -2.46
CA GLU A 407 25.19 -26.55 -3.23
C GLU A 407 26.16 -26.40 -4.40
N HIS A 408 26.06 -25.32 -5.15
CA HIS A 408 26.92 -25.06 -6.31
C HIS A 408 28.14 -24.20 -5.98
N ARG A 409 28.36 -23.86 -4.69
CA ARG A 409 29.41 -22.96 -4.21
C ARG A 409 29.50 -21.68 -5.02
N LEU A 410 28.32 -21.06 -5.28
CA LEU A 410 28.28 -19.81 -6.02
C LEU A 410 28.98 -18.71 -5.21
N ASN A 411 29.73 -17.85 -5.89
CA ASN A 411 30.37 -16.70 -5.25
C ASN A 411 29.97 -15.37 -5.92
N ARG A 412 29.11 -15.42 -6.94
CA ARG A 412 28.45 -14.27 -7.59
C ARG A 412 27.03 -14.69 -7.96
N VAL A 413 26.09 -13.73 -7.88
CA VAL A 413 24.68 -14.00 -8.18
C VAL A 413 24.11 -12.92 -9.09
N VAL A 414 23.40 -13.34 -10.13
CA VAL A 414 22.56 -12.47 -10.99
C VAL A 414 21.11 -12.88 -10.83
N VAL A 415 20.23 -11.91 -10.50
CA VAL A 415 18.79 -12.11 -10.55
C VAL A 415 18.21 -11.28 -11.69
N SER A 416 17.73 -11.97 -12.71
CA SER A 416 17.11 -11.35 -13.88
C SER A 416 15.60 -11.25 -13.66
N ALA A 417 15.11 -10.05 -13.24
CA ALA A 417 13.75 -9.88 -12.77
C ALA A 417 13.22 -8.44 -13.03
N CYS A 418 12.48 -7.90 -12.06
CA CYS A 418 11.99 -6.52 -12.07
C CYS A 418 13.09 -5.49 -11.72
N THR A 419 12.68 -4.25 -11.47
CA THR A 419 13.61 -3.18 -11.10
C THR A 419 14.27 -3.42 -9.73
N PRO A 420 15.59 -3.16 -9.58
CA PRO A 420 16.28 -3.23 -8.29
C PRO A 420 15.65 -2.33 -7.22
N LYS A 421 15.07 -1.20 -7.58
CA LYS A 421 14.38 -0.28 -6.64
C LYS A 421 13.36 -0.96 -5.73
N THR A 422 12.78 -2.08 -6.15
CA THR A 422 11.73 -2.76 -5.40
C THR A 422 12.28 -3.87 -4.51
N HIS A 423 13.21 -4.69 -5.02
CA HIS A 423 13.56 -5.97 -4.39
C HIS A 423 15.06 -6.20 -4.18
N GLU A 424 15.92 -5.23 -4.47
CA GLU A 424 17.36 -5.37 -4.25
C GLU A 424 17.70 -5.76 -2.79
N PRO A 425 17.16 -5.07 -1.75
CA PRO A 425 17.43 -5.45 -0.36
C PRO A 425 17.00 -6.87 -0.01
N LEU A 426 15.92 -7.34 -0.62
CA LEU A 426 15.40 -8.69 -0.42
C LEU A 426 16.39 -9.76 -0.92
N PHE A 427 16.95 -9.57 -2.11
CA PHE A 427 17.93 -10.49 -2.67
C PHE A 427 19.28 -10.37 -1.96
N GLN A 428 19.66 -9.18 -1.50
CA GLN A 428 20.83 -9.00 -0.65
C GLN A 428 20.71 -9.81 0.65
N GLU A 429 19.54 -9.81 1.30
CA GLU A 429 19.26 -10.69 2.45
C GLU A 429 19.33 -12.18 2.07
N THR A 430 18.88 -12.53 0.87
CA THR A 430 18.97 -13.90 0.34
C THR A 430 20.42 -14.37 0.23
N LEU A 431 21.33 -13.51 -0.24
CA LEU A 431 22.76 -13.81 -0.30
C LEU A 431 23.35 -13.99 1.11
N ILE A 432 23.04 -13.12 2.05
CA ILE A 432 23.48 -13.22 3.45
C ILE A 432 23.05 -14.57 4.03
N ASN A 433 21.81 -15.00 3.81
CA ASN A 433 21.31 -16.30 4.25
C ASN A 433 22.02 -17.48 3.54
N GLY A 434 22.56 -17.24 2.36
CA GLY A 434 23.42 -18.17 1.62
C GLY A 434 24.88 -18.18 2.10
N GLY A 435 25.28 -17.25 2.98
CA GLY A 435 26.66 -17.08 3.46
C GLY A 435 27.52 -16.21 2.54
N LEU A 436 26.93 -15.46 1.58
CA LEU A 436 27.67 -14.55 0.71
C LEU A 436 27.59 -13.10 1.18
N ASN A 437 28.63 -12.33 0.85
CA ASN A 437 28.57 -10.88 0.95
C ASN A 437 27.46 -10.32 0.05
N LYS A 438 26.59 -9.47 0.56
CA LYS A 438 25.41 -8.97 -0.14
C LYS A 438 25.70 -8.12 -1.38
N TYR A 439 26.92 -7.64 -1.54
CA TYR A 439 27.37 -6.86 -2.70
C TYR A 439 27.88 -7.73 -3.87
N LEU A 440 27.96 -9.04 -3.71
CA LEU A 440 28.32 -9.98 -4.78
C LEU A 440 27.07 -10.33 -5.63
N PHE A 441 26.27 -9.33 -5.93
CA PHE A 441 24.94 -9.44 -6.49
C PHE A 441 24.63 -8.36 -7.52
N GLU A 442 24.05 -8.74 -8.66
CA GLU A 442 23.56 -7.81 -9.68
C GLU A 442 22.14 -8.16 -10.10
N MET A 443 21.30 -7.14 -10.36
CA MET A 443 19.96 -7.32 -10.93
C MET A 443 19.89 -6.92 -12.39
N ALA A 444 19.58 -7.86 -13.28
CA ALA A 444 19.22 -7.56 -14.66
C ALA A 444 17.72 -7.22 -14.73
N ASN A 445 17.38 -5.96 -15.07
CA ASN A 445 15.98 -5.51 -15.16
C ASN A 445 15.34 -5.92 -16.49
N ILE A 446 14.88 -7.16 -16.58
CA ILE A 446 14.24 -7.72 -17.77
C ILE A 446 12.73 -7.45 -17.83
N ARG A 447 12.17 -6.70 -16.89
CA ARG A 447 10.77 -6.25 -16.87
C ARG A 447 10.62 -4.81 -17.37
N ASN A 448 11.00 -3.82 -16.57
CA ASN A 448 10.78 -2.41 -16.87
C ASN A 448 11.60 -1.92 -18.09
N GLN A 449 12.80 -2.47 -18.30
CA GLN A 449 13.70 -2.11 -19.39
C GLN A 449 13.60 -3.05 -20.59
N CYS A 450 12.79 -4.10 -20.54
CA CYS A 450 12.72 -5.13 -21.56
C CYS A 450 11.27 -5.54 -21.88
N SER A 451 10.62 -6.42 -21.12
CA SER A 451 9.31 -6.96 -21.44
C SER A 451 8.22 -5.89 -21.59
N TRP A 452 8.25 -4.83 -20.80
CA TRP A 452 7.30 -3.72 -20.91
C TRP A 452 7.59 -2.79 -22.08
N VAL A 453 8.85 -2.68 -22.51
CA VAL A 453 9.26 -1.86 -23.67
C VAL A 453 8.95 -2.57 -24.99
N HIS A 454 9.17 -3.87 -25.05
CA HIS A 454 9.04 -4.69 -26.26
C HIS A 454 7.85 -5.66 -26.21
N LYS A 455 6.76 -5.30 -25.52
CA LYS A 455 5.59 -6.16 -25.30
C LYS A 455 4.91 -6.67 -26.59
N ASN A 456 5.14 -6.02 -27.72
CA ASN A 456 4.54 -6.38 -29.01
C ASN A 456 5.46 -7.27 -29.87
N ASP A 457 6.68 -7.59 -29.41
CA ASP A 457 7.66 -8.39 -30.14
C ASP A 457 8.45 -9.28 -29.18
N MET A 458 8.00 -10.51 -29.02
CA MET A 458 8.59 -11.48 -28.08
C MET A 458 10.05 -11.84 -28.43
N ASN A 459 10.38 -11.90 -29.72
CA ASN A 459 11.75 -12.22 -30.15
C ASN A 459 12.69 -11.10 -29.72
N ARG A 460 12.35 -9.87 -30.02
CA ARG A 460 13.13 -8.70 -29.65
C ARG A 460 13.24 -8.52 -28.12
N ALA A 461 12.14 -8.79 -27.41
CA ALA A 461 12.17 -8.81 -25.95
C ALA A 461 13.11 -9.89 -25.40
N THR A 462 13.09 -11.09 -26.01
CA THR A 462 13.96 -12.20 -25.60
C THR A 462 15.43 -11.88 -25.87
N GLU A 463 15.78 -11.37 -27.05
CA GLU A 463 17.13 -10.90 -27.40
C GLU A 463 17.61 -9.83 -26.42
N LYS A 464 16.78 -8.83 -26.14
CA LYS A 464 17.10 -7.79 -25.17
C LYS A 464 17.30 -8.32 -23.74
N ALA A 465 16.51 -9.30 -23.33
CA ALA A 465 16.68 -9.97 -22.05
C ALA A 465 18.02 -10.71 -21.97
N GLN A 466 18.41 -11.40 -23.03
CA GLN A 466 19.71 -12.07 -23.13
C GLN A 466 20.87 -11.06 -23.05
N ASP A 467 20.78 -9.92 -23.72
CA ASP A 467 21.78 -8.85 -23.63
C ASP A 467 21.91 -8.32 -22.18
N LEU A 468 20.79 -8.02 -21.53
CA LEU A 468 20.80 -7.53 -20.14
C LEU A 468 21.40 -8.55 -19.18
N VAL A 469 21.12 -9.85 -19.38
CA VAL A 469 21.71 -10.93 -18.57
C VAL A 469 23.22 -11.04 -18.83
N ARG A 470 23.65 -11.00 -20.10
CA ARG A 470 25.08 -11.03 -20.45
C ARG A 470 25.84 -9.87 -19.82
N MET A 471 25.30 -8.66 -19.92
CA MET A 471 25.87 -7.45 -19.29
C MET A 471 25.97 -7.58 -17.76
N ALA A 472 24.95 -8.12 -17.12
CA ALA A 472 24.93 -8.33 -15.67
C ALA A 472 25.96 -9.39 -15.23
N VAL A 473 26.09 -10.48 -15.98
CA VAL A 473 27.09 -11.54 -15.73
C VAL A 473 28.51 -10.99 -15.91
N ALA A 474 28.78 -10.22 -16.95
CA ALA A 474 30.09 -9.63 -17.18
C ALA A 474 30.48 -8.65 -16.06
N LYS A 475 29.54 -7.84 -15.58
CA LYS A 475 29.76 -6.88 -14.49
C LYS A 475 29.97 -7.58 -13.15
N VAL A 476 29.07 -8.51 -12.75
CA VAL A 476 29.13 -9.18 -11.44
C VAL A 476 30.37 -10.05 -11.30
N ALA A 477 30.92 -10.56 -12.40
CA ALA A 477 32.17 -11.32 -12.39
C ALA A 477 33.35 -10.51 -11.81
N LEU A 478 33.31 -9.19 -11.94
CA LEU A 478 34.31 -8.25 -11.43
C LEU A 478 33.99 -7.68 -10.03
N TYR A 479 32.92 -8.17 -9.39
CA TYR A 479 32.55 -7.68 -8.06
C TYR A 479 33.45 -8.27 -6.97
N GLU A 480 33.73 -7.43 -5.98
CA GLU A 480 34.42 -7.81 -4.76
C GLU A 480 33.53 -7.62 -3.55
N PRO A 481 33.77 -8.37 -2.45
CA PRO A 481 33.07 -8.14 -1.20
C PRO A 481 33.29 -6.72 -0.70
N LEU A 482 32.21 -6.02 -0.32
CA LEU A 482 32.31 -4.68 0.26
C LEU A 482 32.02 -4.75 1.76
N GLU A 483 32.73 -3.95 2.53
CA GLU A 483 32.53 -3.76 3.95
C GLU A 483 31.60 -2.59 4.21
N GLU A 484 30.77 -2.73 5.24
CA GLU A 484 29.83 -1.71 5.68
C GLU A 484 30.33 -1.05 6.96
N PRO A 485 30.58 0.29 6.94
CA PRO A 485 30.90 1.01 8.16
C PRO A 485 29.70 0.96 9.12
N LYS A 486 29.95 0.61 10.38
CA LYS A 486 28.97 0.69 11.45
C LYS A 486 28.93 2.09 12.04
N ILE A 487 27.74 2.64 12.22
CA ILE A 487 27.48 3.97 12.71
C ILE A 487 26.58 3.87 13.93
N LYS A 488 26.99 4.48 15.05
CA LYS A 488 26.15 4.56 16.26
C LYS A 488 24.90 5.41 15.99
N ILE A 489 23.78 5.02 16.57
CA ILE A 489 22.51 5.73 16.43
C ILE A 489 22.25 6.59 17.67
N ASN A 490 21.86 7.85 17.45
CA ASN A 490 21.20 8.66 18.46
C ASN A 490 19.77 8.13 18.63
N GLN A 491 19.42 7.64 19.80
CA GLN A 491 18.12 7.00 20.07
C GLN A 491 16.99 8.01 20.35
N ALA A 492 17.18 9.30 20.10
CA ALA A 492 16.13 10.31 20.17
C ALA A 492 15.34 10.40 18.86
N ALA A 493 14.08 10.79 18.93
CA ALA A 493 13.21 11.05 17.78
C ALA A 493 12.85 12.54 17.71
N LEU A 494 12.64 13.04 16.49
CA LEU A 494 12.05 14.35 16.24
C LEU A 494 10.68 14.18 15.59
N VAL A 495 9.66 14.84 16.15
CA VAL A 495 8.30 14.90 15.59
C VAL A 495 7.98 16.34 15.24
N ILE A 496 7.58 16.59 13.98
CA ILE A 496 7.30 17.94 13.45
C ILE A 496 5.80 18.11 13.25
N GLY A 497 5.17 18.90 14.11
CA GLY A 497 3.74 19.22 14.13
C GLY A 497 3.03 18.70 15.38
N GLY A 498 2.48 19.59 16.19
CA GLY A 498 1.77 19.31 17.43
C GLY A 498 0.26 19.08 17.28
N GLY A 499 -0.19 18.61 16.11
CA GLY A 499 -1.55 18.12 15.90
C GLY A 499 -1.75 16.72 16.50
N VAL A 500 -2.98 16.16 16.41
CA VAL A 500 -3.30 14.82 16.94
C VAL A 500 -2.32 13.77 16.45
N ALA A 501 -1.95 13.76 15.18
CA ALA A 501 -1.02 12.77 14.64
C ALA A 501 0.38 12.89 15.26
N GLY A 502 0.92 14.11 15.39
CA GLY A 502 2.25 14.30 15.98
C GLY A 502 2.28 14.02 17.47
N MET A 503 1.27 14.46 18.23
CA MET A 503 1.17 14.14 19.67
C MET A 503 1.03 12.63 19.91
N THR A 504 0.20 11.95 19.10
CA THR A 504 0.06 10.47 19.16
C THR A 504 1.38 9.77 18.86
N ALA A 505 2.11 10.23 17.84
CA ALA A 505 3.41 9.66 17.49
C ALA A 505 4.43 9.88 18.62
N ALA A 506 4.52 11.09 19.18
CA ALA A 506 5.42 11.41 20.29
C ALA A 506 5.12 10.57 21.52
N ARG A 507 3.84 10.48 21.94
CA ARG A 507 3.39 9.63 23.04
C ARG A 507 3.72 8.15 22.80
N THR A 508 3.54 7.67 21.58
CA THR A 508 3.82 6.26 21.22
C THR A 508 5.32 5.94 21.28
N LEU A 509 6.18 6.88 20.88
CA LEU A 509 7.63 6.76 20.98
C LEU A 509 8.09 6.81 22.45
N SER A 510 7.60 7.79 23.21
CA SER A 510 7.93 7.93 24.63
C SER A 510 7.54 6.70 25.43
N ARG A 511 6.33 6.16 25.23
CA ARG A 511 5.86 4.92 25.90
C ARG A 511 6.69 3.69 25.52
N GLN A 512 7.50 3.78 24.46
CA GLN A 512 8.50 2.78 24.10
C GLN A 512 9.91 3.11 24.60
N GLY A 513 10.04 4.16 25.45
CA GLY A 513 11.27 4.57 26.12
C GLY A 513 12.22 5.41 25.27
N TYR A 514 11.75 6.01 24.17
CA TYR A 514 12.59 6.86 23.33
C TYR A 514 12.37 8.34 23.64
N LYS A 515 13.47 9.05 23.90
CA LYS A 515 13.46 10.52 24.02
C LYS A 515 12.92 11.12 22.72
N THR A 516 11.97 12.06 22.86
CA THR A 516 11.25 12.61 21.71
C THR A 516 11.19 14.13 21.78
N HIS A 517 11.66 14.82 20.76
CA HIS A 517 11.48 16.26 20.57
C HIS A 517 10.21 16.49 19.75
N LEU A 518 9.25 17.25 20.26
CA LEU A 518 8.03 17.63 19.56
C LEU A 518 8.04 19.13 19.26
N ILE A 519 7.98 19.47 17.97
CA ILE A 519 7.98 20.85 17.49
C ILE A 519 6.58 21.24 17.02
N GLU A 520 6.05 22.39 17.48
CA GLU A 520 4.81 22.99 16.98
C GLU A 520 5.04 24.46 16.65
N LYS A 521 4.63 24.90 15.45
CA LYS A 521 4.76 26.28 14.99
C LYS A 521 3.85 27.29 15.69
N ASN A 522 2.75 26.83 16.27
CA ASN A 522 1.76 27.63 17.00
C ASN A 522 2.05 27.58 18.51
N ALA A 523 1.39 28.46 19.24
CA ALA A 523 1.44 28.51 20.70
C ALA A 523 0.63 27.37 21.37
N GLU A 524 -0.22 26.68 20.62
CA GLU A 524 -1.16 25.69 21.14
C GLU A 524 -1.09 24.37 20.35
N LEU A 525 -1.19 23.27 21.10
CA LEU A 525 -1.29 21.91 20.55
C LEU A 525 -2.71 21.61 20.02
N GLY A 526 -2.85 20.50 19.27
CA GLY A 526 -4.13 19.96 18.82
C GLY A 526 -4.43 20.17 17.33
N GLY A 527 -3.85 21.17 16.68
CA GLY A 527 -4.04 21.43 15.25
C GLY A 527 -5.52 21.52 14.85
N GLN A 528 -5.90 20.87 13.76
CA GLN A 528 -7.29 20.90 13.23
C GLN A 528 -8.30 20.18 14.14
N ALA A 529 -7.88 19.28 15.02
CA ALA A 529 -8.79 18.56 15.91
C ALA A 529 -9.51 19.48 16.92
N ARG A 530 -8.96 20.65 17.20
CA ARG A 530 -9.61 21.68 18.06
C ARG A 530 -10.96 22.18 17.52
N TYR A 531 -11.18 22.00 16.20
CA TYR A 531 -12.41 22.44 15.51
C TYR A 531 -13.38 21.27 15.26
N ILE A 532 -13.05 20.05 15.70
CA ILE A 532 -13.89 18.85 15.54
C ILE A 532 -14.56 18.54 16.88
N ASN A 533 -15.90 18.47 16.90
CA ASN A 533 -16.64 18.19 18.14
C ASN A 533 -16.65 16.70 18.46
N GLU A 534 -16.99 15.87 17.48
CA GLU A 534 -17.15 14.42 17.64
C GLU A 534 -16.56 13.68 16.43
N THR A 535 -16.16 12.45 16.68
CA THR A 535 -15.77 11.50 15.62
C THR A 535 -17.01 11.03 14.84
N TRP A 536 -16.79 10.28 13.79
CA TRP A 536 -17.90 9.65 13.05
C TRP A 536 -18.68 8.63 13.89
N GLN A 537 -18.09 8.08 14.95
CA GLN A 537 -18.73 7.17 15.93
C GLN A 537 -19.49 7.93 17.04
N GLY A 538 -19.44 9.27 17.07
CA GLY A 538 -20.07 10.10 18.09
C GLY A 538 -19.24 10.26 19.36
N GLU A 539 -17.95 9.92 19.33
CA GLU A 539 -17.07 10.12 20.49
C GLU A 539 -16.59 11.58 20.55
N PRO A 540 -16.66 12.24 21.72
CA PRO A 540 -16.26 13.64 21.87
C PRO A 540 -14.74 13.81 21.73
N VAL A 541 -14.32 14.73 20.85
CA VAL A 541 -12.88 14.96 20.55
C VAL A 541 -12.19 15.77 21.63
N GLU A 542 -12.87 16.70 22.27
CA GLU A 542 -12.26 17.63 23.22
C GLU A 542 -11.67 16.93 24.46
N PRO A 543 -12.37 16.01 25.17
CA PRO A 543 -11.79 15.31 26.31
C PRO A 543 -10.55 14.50 25.93
N PHE A 544 -10.59 13.81 24.79
CA PHE A 544 -9.44 13.09 24.28
C PHE A 544 -8.26 14.02 23.98
N LEU A 545 -8.54 15.19 23.38
CA LEU A 545 -7.50 16.15 23.03
C LEU A 545 -6.86 16.76 24.29
N GLN A 546 -7.66 17.03 25.31
CA GLN A 546 -7.18 17.51 26.62
C GLN A 546 -6.28 16.47 27.30
N GLU A 547 -6.70 15.20 27.33
CA GLU A 547 -5.91 14.10 27.88
C GLU A 547 -4.59 13.93 27.11
N LEU A 548 -4.65 13.87 25.76
CA LEU A 548 -3.46 13.72 24.92
C LEU A 548 -2.48 14.89 25.09
N THR A 549 -2.99 16.09 25.24
CA THR A 549 -2.18 17.29 25.47
C THR A 549 -1.50 17.23 26.86
N ALA A 550 -2.25 16.85 27.89
CA ALA A 550 -1.72 16.70 29.25
C ALA A 550 -0.64 15.60 29.30
N ASP A 551 -0.90 14.45 28.65
CA ASP A 551 0.09 13.35 28.52
C ASP A 551 1.41 13.88 27.93
N VAL A 552 1.34 14.60 26.80
CA VAL A 552 2.52 15.12 26.10
C VAL A 552 3.27 16.18 26.91
N GLN A 553 2.55 17.03 27.64
CA GLN A 553 3.14 18.12 28.45
C GLN A 553 3.76 17.63 29.75
N SER A 554 3.28 16.54 30.33
CA SER A 554 3.76 15.98 31.59
C SER A 554 4.80 14.86 31.40
N ASP A 555 5.04 14.40 30.21
CA ASP A 555 5.94 13.28 29.93
C ASP A 555 7.41 13.73 29.89
N GLU A 556 8.22 13.27 30.84
CA GLU A 556 9.65 13.61 30.98
C GLU A 556 10.51 13.18 29.77
N ASN A 557 10.03 12.24 28.98
CA ASN A 557 10.71 11.81 27.75
C ASN A 557 10.33 12.66 26.53
N ILE A 558 9.41 13.63 26.65
CA ILE A 558 9.01 14.51 25.55
C ILE A 558 9.47 15.94 25.83
N ASP A 559 10.39 16.45 25.00
CA ASP A 559 10.73 17.87 25.00
C ASP A 559 9.82 18.60 24.01
N LEU A 560 8.98 19.49 24.53
CA LEU A 560 8.01 20.24 23.74
C LEU A 560 8.53 21.65 23.40
N TYR A 561 8.53 21.99 22.09
CA TYR A 561 8.90 23.29 21.57
C TYR A 561 7.70 23.92 20.86
N LEU A 562 7.05 24.88 21.51
CA LEU A 562 5.96 25.68 20.93
C LEU A 562 6.53 26.94 20.27
N ASN A 563 5.77 27.54 19.34
CA ASN A 563 6.23 28.67 18.51
C ASN A 563 7.57 28.39 17.82
N ALA A 564 7.83 27.15 17.43
CA ALA A 564 9.10 26.70 16.88
C ALA A 564 8.95 26.21 15.43
N THR A 565 9.89 26.61 14.59
CA THR A 565 9.94 26.24 13.18
C THR A 565 11.30 25.67 12.80
N VAL A 566 11.33 24.71 11.90
CA VAL A 566 12.59 24.14 11.37
C VAL A 566 13.24 25.16 10.42
N GLU A 567 14.53 25.43 10.63
CA GLU A 567 15.34 26.35 9.82
C GLU A 567 16.33 25.60 8.93
N ASN A 568 16.97 24.56 9.47
CA ASN A 568 17.96 23.76 8.72
C ASN A 568 17.98 22.32 9.22
N VAL A 569 18.38 21.40 8.35
CA VAL A 569 18.58 19.97 8.67
C VAL A 569 19.87 19.47 8.06
N ASP A 570 20.75 18.95 8.90
CA ASP A 570 22.00 18.30 8.53
C ASP A 570 22.02 16.84 9.02
N GLY A 571 23.00 16.08 8.57
CA GLY A 571 23.22 14.72 9.01
C GLY A 571 22.48 13.68 8.16
N PHE A 572 22.22 12.51 8.75
CA PHE A 572 21.69 11.31 8.06
C PHE A 572 20.99 10.41 9.06
N VAL A 573 20.35 9.34 8.58
CA VAL A 573 19.67 8.35 9.42
C VAL A 573 20.54 7.90 10.60
N GLY A 574 19.97 7.96 11.79
CA GLY A 574 20.66 7.68 13.04
C GLY A 574 21.40 8.89 13.64
N ASN A 575 21.67 9.95 12.89
CA ASN A 575 22.46 11.11 13.35
C ASN A 575 22.06 12.41 12.63
N PHE A 576 20.78 12.77 12.70
CA PHE A 576 20.29 14.05 12.22
C PHE A 576 20.62 15.18 13.22
N LYS A 577 20.83 16.37 12.68
CA LYS A 577 20.94 17.64 13.41
C LYS A 577 19.96 18.63 12.81
N THR A 578 18.91 18.93 13.53
CA THR A 578 17.88 19.87 13.10
C THR A 578 17.99 21.16 13.89
N THR A 579 18.23 22.26 13.17
CA THR A 579 18.18 23.61 13.76
C THR A 579 16.75 24.11 13.71
N ILE A 580 16.24 24.53 14.87
CA ILE A 580 14.91 25.14 15.00
C ILE A 580 15.06 26.59 15.47
N GLN A 581 14.14 27.46 15.02
CA GLN A 581 13.93 28.79 15.60
C GLN A 581 12.85 28.70 16.66
N ASN A 582 13.18 29.03 17.89
CA ASN A 582 12.24 29.07 19.01
C ASN A 582 12.36 30.40 19.75
N GLY A 583 11.33 31.24 19.68
CA GLY A 583 11.35 32.56 20.31
C GLY A 583 12.47 33.50 19.83
N GLY A 584 12.94 33.32 18.58
CA GLY A 584 14.02 34.11 17.97
C GLY A 584 15.43 33.60 18.26
N GLN A 585 15.56 32.46 18.95
CA GLN A 585 16.87 31.83 19.20
C GLN A 585 16.99 30.51 18.45
N PRO A 586 18.11 30.21 17.77
CA PRO A 586 18.37 28.94 17.15
C PRO A 586 18.74 27.89 18.20
N ILE A 587 18.10 26.72 18.13
CA ILE A 587 18.39 25.55 18.96
C ILE A 587 18.71 24.39 18.03
N VAL A 588 19.79 23.66 18.28
CA VAL A 588 20.18 22.46 17.53
C VAL A 588 19.70 21.22 18.29
N LEU A 589 18.87 20.41 17.63
CA LEU A 589 18.36 19.15 18.16
C LEU A 589 19.06 17.99 17.46
N GLU A 590 19.66 17.09 18.23
CA GLU A 590 20.30 15.86 17.72
C GLU A 590 19.37 14.68 17.90
N HIS A 591 19.11 13.96 16.82
CA HIS A 591 18.16 12.83 16.83
C HIS A 591 18.48 11.78 15.74
N GLY A 592 17.97 10.54 15.91
CA GLY A 592 18.20 9.46 14.94
C GLY A 592 17.15 9.36 13.85
N VAL A 593 15.93 9.81 14.12
CA VAL A 593 14.79 9.72 13.18
C VAL A 593 13.92 10.96 13.22
N THR A 594 13.19 11.22 12.12
CA THR A 594 12.20 12.31 12.02
C THR A 594 10.84 11.80 11.56
N LEU A 595 9.77 12.26 12.22
CA LEU A 595 8.40 12.02 11.82
C LEU A 595 7.75 13.34 11.40
N ILE A 596 7.33 13.44 10.13
CA ILE A 596 6.66 14.63 9.58
C ILE A 596 5.15 14.49 9.76
N ALA A 597 4.59 15.29 10.67
CA ALA A 597 3.17 15.36 11.01
C ALA A 597 2.62 16.79 10.82
N SER A 598 3.17 17.54 9.85
CA SER A 598 2.91 18.98 9.65
C SER A 598 1.46 19.32 9.24
N GLY A 599 0.64 18.30 8.94
CA GLY A 599 -0.78 18.46 8.65
C GLY A 599 -1.08 19.05 7.26
N ALA A 600 -2.34 19.47 7.09
CA ALA A 600 -2.87 20.13 5.89
C ALA A 600 -3.91 21.18 6.30
N ALA A 601 -4.41 21.96 5.34
CA ALA A 601 -5.39 23.02 5.58
C ALA A 601 -6.73 22.72 4.89
N GLU A 602 -7.83 23.25 5.45
CA GLU A 602 -9.10 23.36 4.75
C GLU A 602 -8.99 24.50 3.74
N LEU A 603 -9.39 24.26 2.50
CA LEU A 603 -9.46 25.28 1.46
C LEU A 603 -10.52 26.33 1.86
N LYS A 604 -10.16 27.61 1.82
CA LYS A 604 -11.09 28.72 1.91
C LYS A 604 -11.48 29.12 0.48
N PRO A 605 -12.72 28.81 0.05
CA PRO A 605 -13.12 29.04 -1.34
C PRO A 605 -13.38 30.52 -1.62
N ASP A 606 -13.17 30.94 -2.86
CA ASP A 606 -13.50 32.29 -3.32
C ASP A 606 -14.93 32.34 -3.91
N ASP A 607 -15.61 31.17 -3.97
CA ASP A 607 -16.94 31.03 -4.60
C ASP A 607 -18.07 30.99 -3.57
N PHE A 608 -19.30 30.95 -4.04
CA PHE A 608 -20.52 30.73 -3.26
C PHE A 608 -20.80 31.77 -2.17
N LEU A 609 -20.34 33.00 -2.31
CA LEU A 609 -20.45 34.09 -1.33
C LEU A 609 -19.71 33.79 0.01
N TYR A 610 -18.76 32.90 0.04
CA TYR A 610 -17.95 32.64 1.24
C TYR A 610 -17.18 33.91 1.62
N ASN A 611 -17.10 34.24 2.90
CA ASN A 611 -16.60 35.51 3.47
C ASN A 611 -17.36 36.78 3.06
N GLN A 612 -18.41 36.69 2.24
CA GLN A 612 -19.27 37.81 1.84
C GLN A 612 -20.62 37.77 2.56
N ASP A 613 -21.09 36.57 2.86
CA ASP A 613 -22.35 36.36 3.60
C ASP A 613 -22.10 35.48 4.83
N PRO A 614 -22.43 35.87 6.06
CA PRO A 614 -22.19 35.13 7.29
C PRO A 614 -22.97 33.82 7.39
N ARG A 615 -23.95 33.60 6.52
CA ARG A 615 -24.74 32.36 6.43
C ARG A 615 -24.03 31.28 5.62
N VAL A 616 -22.91 31.62 5.00
CA VAL A 616 -22.07 30.65 4.24
C VAL A 616 -20.87 30.23 5.09
N LEU A 617 -20.82 28.97 5.43
CA LEU A 617 -19.77 28.39 6.28
C LEU A 617 -19.07 27.24 5.57
N THR A 618 -17.80 26.99 5.93
CA THR A 618 -17.17 25.71 5.59
C THR A 618 -17.65 24.59 6.53
N GLY A 619 -17.40 23.33 6.16
CA GLY A 619 -17.78 22.20 7.01
C GLY A 619 -17.11 22.24 8.39
N LEU A 620 -15.84 22.65 8.47
CA LEU A 620 -15.11 22.75 9.73
C LEU A 620 -15.63 23.92 10.59
N GLU A 621 -15.96 25.06 9.98
CA GLU A 621 -16.55 26.19 10.66
C GLU A 621 -17.93 25.87 11.23
N LEU A 622 -18.78 25.13 10.49
CA LEU A 622 -20.04 24.65 11.01
C LEU A 622 -19.82 23.78 12.25
N THR A 623 -18.95 22.78 12.14
CA THR A 623 -18.66 21.86 13.23
C THR A 623 -18.23 22.61 14.50
N HIS A 624 -17.35 23.59 14.36
CA HIS A 624 -16.90 24.42 15.46
C HIS A 624 -18.02 25.28 16.08
N LYS A 625 -18.88 25.88 15.20
CA LYS A 625 -19.98 26.75 15.65
C LYS A 625 -21.15 25.97 16.27
N LEU A 626 -21.33 24.69 15.96
CA LEU A 626 -22.38 23.87 16.56
C LEU A 626 -22.18 23.64 18.06
N LYS A 627 -20.97 23.79 18.57
CA LYS A 627 -20.65 23.59 19.98
C LYS A 627 -21.33 24.67 20.87
N GLY A 628 -22.40 24.26 21.56
CA GLY A 628 -23.12 25.11 22.52
C GLY A 628 -23.90 26.28 21.92
N ASN A 629 -24.02 26.39 20.60
CA ASN A 629 -24.67 27.50 19.91
C ASN A 629 -26.12 27.16 19.53
N LYS A 630 -27.09 27.73 20.26
CA LYS A 630 -28.53 27.58 19.98
C LYS A 630 -29.06 28.44 18.82
N ALA A 631 -28.21 29.24 18.18
CA ALA A 631 -28.67 30.10 17.06
C ALA A 631 -29.17 29.31 15.85
N PHE A 632 -28.70 28.06 15.68
CA PHE A 632 -29.15 27.19 14.60
C PHE A 632 -30.56 26.59 14.82
N ASP A 633 -31.11 26.63 16.02
CA ASP A 633 -32.46 26.13 16.34
C ASP A 633 -33.53 26.90 15.58
N ALA A 634 -33.27 28.18 15.24
CA ALA A 634 -34.18 29.05 14.51
C ALA A 634 -34.18 28.82 12.99
N PHE A 635 -33.16 28.12 12.44
CA PHE A 635 -33.05 27.89 10.99
C PHE A 635 -34.06 26.85 10.52
N ARG A 636 -34.71 27.12 9.39
CA ARG A 636 -35.69 26.23 8.79
C ARG A 636 -35.12 25.37 7.66
N SER A 637 -33.98 25.80 7.10
CA SER A 637 -33.38 25.12 5.96
C SER A 637 -31.87 25.26 5.93
N ALA A 638 -31.19 24.17 5.52
CA ALA A 638 -29.75 24.14 5.31
C ALA A 638 -29.39 23.37 4.02
N VAL A 639 -28.41 23.86 3.29
CA VAL A 639 -27.89 23.22 2.10
C VAL A 639 -26.40 22.92 2.27
N PHE A 640 -26.00 21.69 1.97
CA PHE A 640 -24.59 21.25 1.95
C PHE A 640 -24.16 21.04 0.49
N VAL A 641 -23.08 21.68 0.06
CA VAL A 641 -22.49 21.50 -1.28
C VAL A 641 -21.22 20.69 -1.16
N GLN A 642 -21.19 19.52 -1.80
CA GLN A 642 -20.05 18.60 -1.76
C GLN A 642 -18.97 18.97 -2.79
N CYS A 643 -17.72 18.54 -2.51
CA CYS A 643 -16.55 18.64 -3.38
C CYS A 643 -16.15 20.07 -3.77
N VAL A 644 -16.40 21.08 -2.90
CA VAL A 644 -15.99 22.46 -3.17
C VAL A 644 -14.46 22.54 -3.23
N GLY A 645 -13.95 22.83 -4.43
CA GLY A 645 -12.51 22.90 -4.72
C GLY A 645 -11.75 21.57 -4.75
N SER A 646 -12.44 20.41 -4.76
CA SER A 646 -11.84 19.10 -4.99
C SER A 646 -12.52 18.35 -6.13
N ARG A 647 -11.82 17.37 -6.74
CA ARG A 647 -12.26 16.65 -7.95
C ARG A 647 -12.51 17.59 -9.14
N ILE A 648 -11.66 18.58 -9.29
CA ILE A 648 -11.60 19.53 -10.42
C ILE A 648 -10.23 19.41 -11.08
N ALA A 649 -10.06 20.00 -12.25
CA ALA A 649 -8.81 19.88 -13.03
C ALA A 649 -7.56 20.30 -12.24
N GLU A 650 -7.64 21.41 -11.49
CA GLU A 650 -6.53 21.93 -10.67
C GLU A 650 -6.28 21.11 -9.40
N ARG A 651 -7.28 20.43 -8.90
CA ARG A 651 -7.25 19.61 -7.69
C ARG A 651 -8.02 18.31 -7.90
N PRO A 652 -7.45 17.38 -8.67
CA PRO A 652 -8.15 16.16 -9.11
C PRO A 652 -8.29 15.08 -8.04
N TRP A 653 -8.01 15.36 -6.76
CA TRP A 653 -8.16 14.39 -5.67
C TRP A 653 -9.47 14.55 -4.91
N CYS A 654 -9.86 13.49 -4.22
CA CYS A 654 -10.96 13.48 -3.26
C CYS A 654 -10.40 13.78 -1.85
N SER A 655 -11.03 14.71 -1.14
CA SER A 655 -10.65 15.08 0.24
C SER A 655 -11.11 14.06 1.29
N LYS A 656 -11.71 12.94 0.91
CA LYS A 656 -12.06 11.76 1.72
C LYS A 656 -13.02 12.03 2.89
N VAL A 657 -12.80 13.07 3.69
CA VAL A 657 -13.54 13.33 4.95
C VAL A 657 -14.86 14.05 4.75
N CYS A 658 -15.01 14.88 3.70
CA CYS A 658 -16.09 15.84 3.57
C CYS A 658 -17.49 15.20 3.49
N CYS A 659 -17.69 14.07 2.80
CA CYS A 659 -19.00 13.41 2.76
C CYS A 659 -19.45 12.95 4.15
N THR A 660 -18.56 12.33 4.93
CA THR A 660 -18.87 11.90 6.30
C THR A 660 -19.14 13.10 7.22
N GLN A 661 -18.30 14.14 7.13
CA GLN A 661 -18.47 15.37 7.92
C GLN A 661 -19.78 16.08 7.61
N SER A 662 -20.14 16.21 6.32
CA SER A 662 -21.42 16.84 5.93
C SER A 662 -22.63 16.05 6.41
N ILE A 663 -22.59 14.72 6.32
CA ILE A 663 -23.67 13.87 6.82
C ILE A 663 -23.79 14.01 8.34
N LYS A 664 -22.67 14.00 9.09
CA LYS A 664 -22.67 14.19 10.54
C LYS A 664 -23.22 15.58 10.90
N GLY A 665 -22.72 16.66 10.29
CA GLY A 665 -23.22 18.02 10.51
C GLY A 665 -24.70 18.18 10.18
N ALA A 666 -25.19 17.52 9.12
CA ALA A 666 -26.60 17.50 8.79
C ALA A 666 -27.45 16.75 9.84
N LEU A 667 -26.94 15.63 10.37
CA LEU A 667 -27.58 14.90 11.46
C LEU A 667 -27.61 15.70 12.78
N ASP A 668 -26.56 16.44 13.07
CA ASP A 668 -26.46 17.29 14.24
C ASP A 668 -27.49 18.47 14.17
N LEU A 669 -27.55 19.15 13.02
CA LEU A 669 -28.59 20.17 12.77
C LEU A 669 -30.01 19.58 12.88
N LYS A 670 -30.21 18.37 12.32
CA LYS A 670 -31.53 17.70 12.40
C LYS A 670 -31.88 17.25 13.82
N SER A 671 -30.88 17.01 14.68
CA SER A 671 -31.08 16.70 16.09
C SER A 671 -31.45 17.96 16.90
N MET A 672 -30.93 19.14 16.52
CA MET A 672 -31.25 20.41 17.12
C MET A 672 -32.67 20.89 16.70
N ASN A 673 -32.96 20.80 15.40
CA ASN A 673 -34.29 21.15 14.84
C ASN A 673 -34.80 20.01 13.93
N PRO A 674 -35.67 19.11 14.46
CA PRO A 674 -36.24 17.99 13.69
C PRO A 674 -37.03 18.41 12.45
N ASP A 675 -37.56 19.62 12.41
CA ASP A 675 -38.38 20.13 11.30
C ASP A 675 -37.54 20.82 10.21
N MET A 676 -36.26 21.04 10.45
CA MET A 676 -35.36 21.66 9.49
C MET A 676 -35.30 20.88 8.17
N ASN A 677 -35.46 21.55 7.03
CA ASN A 677 -35.29 21.00 5.70
C ASN A 677 -33.81 21.01 5.33
N ILE A 678 -33.17 19.83 5.25
CA ILE A 678 -31.77 19.72 4.94
C ILE A 678 -31.54 19.02 3.59
N PHE A 679 -30.71 19.65 2.76
CA PHE A 679 -30.38 19.17 1.41
C PHE A 679 -28.85 18.99 1.31
N VAL A 680 -28.44 17.87 0.71
CA VAL A 680 -27.04 17.61 0.39
C VAL A 680 -26.90 17.49 -1.12
N LEU A 681 -26.22 18.45 -1.73
CA LEU A 681 -25.96 18.49 -3.18
C LEU A 681 -24.63 17.77 -3.43
N TYR A 682 -24.63 16.72 -4.24
CA TYR A 682 -23.48 15.86 -4.43
C TYR A 682 -23.29 15.36 -5.87
N ARG A 683 -22.07 14.96 -6.23
CA ARG A 683 -21.73 14.24 -7.46
C ARG A 683 -21.73 12.73 -7.25
N ASP A 684 -20.91 12.24 -6.31
CA ASP A 684 -20.94 10.89 -5.74
C ASP A 684 -20.82 11.00 -4.22
N LEU A 685 -21.58 10.18 -3.50
CA LEU A 685 -21.52 10.17 -2.05
C LEU A 685 -20.52 9.08 -1.58
N ARG A 686 -19.47 9.49 -0.88
CA ARG A 686 -18.35 8.64 -0.51
C ARG A 686 -18.27 8.37 1.00
N SER A 687 -19.41 7.98 1.60
CA SER A 687 -19.51 7.43 2.95
C SER A 687 -19.06 5.98 2.97
N TYR A 688 -17.74 5.75 2.96
CA TYR A 688 -17.16 4.41 2.86
C TYR A 688 -17.18 3.62 4.18
N GLY A 689 -17.04 2.31 4.09
CA GLY A 689 -16.98 1.42 5.24
C GLY A 689 -18.27 1.46 6.05
N LEU A 690 -18.12 1.39 7.36
CA LEU A 690 -19.20 1.44 8.33
C LEU A 690 -19.86 2.84 8.42
N ARG A 691 -19.22 3.88 7.86
CA ARG A 691 -19.78 5.23 7.78
C ARG A 691 -21.03 5.32 6.88
N GLU A 692 -21.35 4.27 6.12
CA GLU A 692 -22.61 4.12 5.38
C GLU A 692 -23.84 4.14 6.31
N ASP A 693 -23.67 3.74 7.57
CA ASP A 693 -24.75 3.79 8.56
C ASP A 693 -25.19 5.21 8.84
N LEU A 694 -24.28 6.18 8.86
CA LEU A 694 -24.63 7.61 8.98
C LEU A 694 -25.45 8.09 7.79
N TYR A 695 -25.10 7.66 6.57
CA TYR A 695 -25.86 8.02 5.38
C TYR A 695 -27.27 7.43 5.40
N ARG A 696 -27.42 6.18 5.83
CA ARG A 696 -28.73 5.56 6.00
C ARG A 696 -29.57 6.28 7.06
N GLN A 697 -28.97 6.54 8.23
CA GLN A 697 -29.62 7.30 9.32
C GLN A 697 -30.05 8.71 8.85
N ALA A 698 -29.22 9.39 8.06
CA ALA A 698 -29.57 10.70 7.52
C ALA A 698 -30.80 10.65 6.59
N ARG A 699 -30.89 9.65 5.73
CA ARG A 699 -32.06 9.41 4.88
C ARG A 699 -33.31 9.10 5.68
N ASP A 700 -33.19 8.23 6.68
CA ASP A 700 -34.30 7.83 7.57
C ASP A 700 -34.85 9.03 8.35
N ARG A 701 -34.00 10.03 8.66
CA ARG A 701 -34.39 11.31 9.28
C ARG A 701 -34.88 12.36 8.28
N GLY A 702 -35.04 12.01 7.01
CA GLY A 702 -35.60 12.89 5.97
C GLY A 702 -34.64 13.92 5.38
N ILE A 703 -33.32 13.78 5.56
CA ILE A 703 -32.30 14.56 4.86
C ILE A 703 -32.32 14.18 3.38
N LYS A 704 -32.42 15.19 2.52
CA LYS A 704 -32.57 15.01 1.07
C LYS A 704 -31.23 15.09 0.36
N PHE A 705 -30.87 14.02 -0.37
CA PHE A 705 -29.63 13.92 -1.14
C PHE A 705 -29.95 14.12 -2.62
N ILE A 706 -29.44 15.22 -3.22
CA ILE A 706 -29.75 15.60 -4.60
C ILE A 706 -28.46 15.59 -5.42
N ARG A 707 -28.48 14.89 -6.53
CA ARG A 707 -27.36 14.84 -7.46
C ARG A 707 -27.45 15.97 -8.47
N TYR A 708 -26.47 16.87 -8.46
CA TYR A 708 -26.42 17.97 -9.42
C TYR A 708 -25.55 17.67 -10.63
N ASN A 709 -25.69 18.46 -11.71
CA ASN A 709 -24.87 18.37 -12.91
C ASN A 709 -23.73 19.39 -12.84
N ASP A 710 -22.50 18.92 -13.04
CA ASP A 710 -21.28 19.74 -12.99
C ASP A 710 -21.22 20.73 -14.15
N ASP A 711 -21.80 20.40 -15.31
CA ASP A 711 -21.72 21.22 -16.53
C ASP A 711 -22.38 22.62 -16.39
N ASN A 712 -23.43 22.71 -15.58
CA ASN A 712 -24.15 23.94 -15.34
C ASN A 712 -23.83 24.60 -13.98
N GLY A 713 -23.01 23.96 -13.15
CA GLY A 713 -22.59 24.46 -11.85
C GLY A 713 -23.72 24.65 -10.83
N ILE A 714 -23.37 25.24 -9.69
CA ILE A 714 -24.27 25.70 -8.65
C ILE A 714 -24.11 27.21 -8.57
N ALA A 715 -25.20 27.97 -8.65
CA ALA A 715 -25.20 29.43 -8.44
C ALA A 715 -25.82 29.77 -7.08
N VAL A 716 -25.18 30.66 -6.34
CA VAL A 716 -25.65 31.16 -5.04
C VAL A 716 -25.83 32.70 -5.11
N LYS A 717 -26.95 33.17 -4.65
CA LYS A 717 -27.27 34.62 -4.54
C LYS A 717 -27.78 34.91 -3.15
N ALA A 718 -27.38 36.06 -2.58
CA ALA A 718 -27.98 36.57 -1.38
C ALA A 718 -29.39 37.11 -1.69
N ALA A 719 -30.35 36.83 -0.79
CA ALA A 719 -31.72 37.35 -0.81
C ALA A 719 -32.05 37.98 0.55
N GLU A 720 -33.08 38.81 0.62
CA GLU A 720 -33.47 39.48 1.88
C GLU A 720 -33.71 38.51 3.02
N ASN A 721 -34.36 37.37 2.74
CA ASN A 721 -34.75 36.38 3.74
C ASN A 721 -33.98 35.03 3.57
N GLY A 722 -32.73 35.06 3.17
CA GLY A 722 -31.95 33.78 3.04
C GLY A 722 -30.99 33.83 1.86
N LEU A 723 -30.61 32.64 1.44
CA LEU A 723 -29.75 32.39 0.28
C LEU A 723 -30.56 31.67 -0.80
N THR A 724 -30.43 32.10 -2.05
CA THR A 724 -31.05 31.44 -3.20
C THR A 724 -30.00 30.58 -3.90
N ILE A 725 -30.19 29.27 -3.90
CA ILE A 725 -29.28 28.29 -4.47
C ILE A 725 -29.94 27.66 -5.70
N THR A 726 -29.35 27.86 -6.87
CA THR A 726 -29.87 27.37 -8.15
C THR A 726 -28.89 26.32 -8.73
N PHE A 727 -29.40 25.18 -9.15
CA PHE A 727 -28.66 24.11 -9.76
C PHE A 727 -29.54 23.27 -10.69
N THR A 728 -28.96 22.42 -11.52
CA THR A 728 -29.71 21.47 -12.35
C THR A 728 -29.68 20.08 -11.69
N ASP A 729 -30.87 19.58 -11.34
CA ASP A 729 -31.03 18.20 -10.87
C ASP A 729 -30.77 17.23 -12.03
N ARG A 730 -29.86 16.30 -11.86
CA ARG A 730 -29.45 15.38 -12.92
C ARG A 730 -30.47 14.28 -13.21
N VAL A 731 -31.31 13.94 -12.24
CA VAL A 731 -32.38 12.94 -12.40
C VAL A 731 -33.60 13.56 -13.05
N LEU A 732 -34.06 14.70 -12.52
CA LEU A 732 -35.24 15.43 -13.03
C LEU A 732 -34.93 16.24 -14.30
N ARG A 733 -33.63 16.50 -14.59
CA ARG A 733 -33.16 17.35 -15.72
C ARG A 733 -33.80 18.74 -15.76
N ARG A 734 -34.04 19.30 -14.60
CA ARG A 734 -34.67 20.61 -14.42
C ARG A 734 -33.82 21.50 -13.54
N ALA A 735 -33.86 22.79 -13.83
CA ALA A 735 -33.32 23.77 -12.92
C ALA A 735 -34.13 23.73 -11.63
N MET A 736 -33.45 23.65 -10.52
CA MET A 736 -34.00 23.64 -9.16
C MET A 736 -33.55 24.89 -8.43
N VAL A 737 -34.42 25.41 -7.60
CA VAL A 737 -34.14 26.57 -6.75
C VAL A 737 -34.46 26.18 -5.31
N ILE A 738 -33.51 26.37 -4.40
CA ILE A 738 -33.69 26.17 -2.96
C ILE A 738 -33.47 27.51 -2.26
N GLN A 739 -34.39 27.89 -1.42
CA GLN A 739 -34.18 28.98 -0.45
C GLN A 739 -33.63 28.38 0.84
N SER A 740 -32.55 28.92 1.34
CA SER A 740 -31.86 28.36 2.52
C SER A 740 -31.40 29.43 3.51
N ASP A 741 -31.52 29.13 4.80
CA ASP A 741 -30.98 29.95 5.87
C ASP A 741 -29.48 29.74 6.11
N LEU A 742 -28.97 28.61 5.68
CA LEU A 742 -27.58 28.21 5.87
C LEU A 742 -27.04 27.47 4.63
N LEU A 743 -25.85 27.85 4.18
CA LEU A 743 -25.09 27.14 3.16
C LEU A 743 -23.77 26.60 3.76
N VAL A 744 -23.54 25.33 3.62
CA VAL A 744 -22.34 24.67 4.12
C VAL A 744 -21.52 24.13 2.96
N LEU A 745 -20.28 24.56 2.87
CA LEU A 745 -19.35 24.19 1.81
C LEU A 745 -18.44 23.07 2.30
N ALA A 746 -18.56 21.88 1.70
CA ALA A 746 -17.67 20.77 1.96
C ALA A 746 -16.35 21.00 1.20
N SER A 747 -15.52 21.88 1.75
CA SER A 747 -14.29 22.38 1.16
C SER A 747 -13.20 21.31 1.06
N ALA A 748 -12.32 21.45 0.07
CA ALA A 748 -11.17 20.58 -0.13
C ALA A 748 -10.17 20.66 1.05
N ILE A 749 -9.48 19.56 1.31
CA ILE A 749 -8.25 19.57 2.11
C ILE A 749 -7.08 19.75 1.14
N VAL A 750 -6.27 20.76 1.41
CA VAL A 750 -5.13 21.13 0.58
C VAL A 750 -3.80 21.03 1.37
N PRO A 751 -2.70 20.64 0.74
CA PRO A 751 -1.41 20.59 1.41
C PRO A 751 -0.94 21.99 1.78
N GLN A 752 0.01 22.08 2.72
CA GLN A 752 0.65 23.36 3.05
C GLN A 752 1.48 23.84 1.87
N LYS A 753 1.22 25.06 1.40
CA LYS A 753 2.01 25.71 0.35
C LYS A 753 3.43 25.98 0.84
N ASN A 754 4.41 25.79 -0.05
CA ASN A 754 5.83 26.11 0.21
C ASN A 754 6.38 25.46 1.48
N ASN A 755 6.07 24.19 1.71
CA ASN A 755 6.58 23.47 2.86
C ASN A 755 8.08 23.15 2.70
N PRO A 756 8.99 23.84 3.44
CA PRO A 756 10.43 23.67 3.26
C PRO A 756 10.94 22.30 3.71
N LEU A 757 10.16 21.55 4.51
CA LEU A 757 10.54 20.24 5.03
C LEU A 757 10.88 19.24 3.91
N ALA A 758 10.20 19.35 2.75
CA ALA A 758 10.50 18.50 1.61
C ALA A 758 11.94 18.68 1.11
N GLN A 759 12.41 19.91 1.09
CA GLN A 759 13.79 20.26 0.71
C GLN A 759 14.78 19.90 1.82
N PHE A 760 14.49 20.25 3.07
CA PHE A 760 15.40 20.03 4.20
C PHE A 760 15.69 18.53 4.42
N TYR A 761 14.64 17.69 4.40
CA TYR A 761 14.77 16.25 4.58
C TYR A 761 14.97 15.48 3.27
N LYS A 762 14.99 16.17 2.11
CA LYS A 762 15.16 15.58 0.77
C LYS A 762 14.13 14.46 0.52
N VAL A 763 12.88 14.74 0.88
CA VAL A 763 11.75 13.82 0.73
C VAL A 763 10.80 14.26 -0.38
N PRO A 764 10.24 13.32 -1.17
CA PRO A 764 9.40 13.69 -2.30
C PRO A 764 8.01 14.16 -1.87
N GLN A 765 7.43 15.02 -2.69
CA GLN A 765 6.00 15.33 -2.71
C GLN A 765 5.38 14.81 -4.00
N ASN A 766 4.10 14.41 -3.96
CA ASN A 766 3.38 14.08 -5.18
C ASN A 766 3.01 15.38 -5.95
N VAL A 767 2.43 15.21 -7.13
CA VAL A 767 2.02 16.34 -8.00
C VAL A 767 0.98 17.24 -7.35
N ASP A 768 0.29 16.79 -6.31
CA ASP A 768 -0.73 17.53 -5.56
C ASP A 768 -0.11 18.33 -4.39
N GLY A 769 1.17 18.13 -4.07
CA GLY A 769 1.89 18.78 -2.99
C GLY A 769 1.83 18.06 -1.63
N PHE A 770 1.20 16.89 -1.54
CA PHE A 770 1.27 16.02 -0.36
C PHE A 770 2.58 15.22 -0.35
N PHE A 771 3.09 14.88 0.83
CA PHE A 771 4.27 14.03 0.92
C PHE A 771 4.02 12.64 0.33
N ALA A 772 4.98 12.14 -0.43
CA ALA A 772 4.91 10.86 -1.12
C ALA A 772 5.71 9.78 -0.36
N GLU A 773 5.03 8.70 -0.02
CA GLU A 773 5.61 7.53 0.62
C GLU A 773 6.52 6.74 -0.32
N ALA A 774 7.42 5.94 0.25
CA ALA A 774 8.34 5.10 -0.52
C ALA A 774 7.62 4.04 -1.37
N HIS A 775 6.53 3.48 -0.85
CA HIS A 775 5.69 2.53 -1.57
C HIS A 775 4.31 2.45 -0.95
N VAL A 776 3.27 2.73 -1.73
CA VAL A 776 1.88 2.84 -1.26
C VAL A 776 1.37 1.63 -0.46
N LYS A 777 1.78 0.40 -0.79
CA LYS A 777 1.35 -0.83 -0.10
C LYS A 777 2.37 -1.34 0.92
N LEU A 778 3.65 -1.35 0.57
CA LEU A 778 4.69 -2.01 1.37
C LEU A 778 5.29 -1.10 2.45
N ARG A 779 5.38 0.21 2.17
CA ARG A 779 6.00 1.22 3.04
C ARG A 779 5.18 2.52 3.06
N PRO A 780 3.91 2.47 3.55
CA PRO A 780 2.98 3.61 3.46
C PRO A 780 3.30 4.75 4.42
N ASN A 781 4.19 4.55 5.38
CA ASN A 781 4.59 5.54 6.39
C ASN A 781 6.05 5.99 6.26
N ASP A 782 6.83 5.31 5.41
CA ASP A 782 8.26 5.55 5.22
C ASP A 782 8.47 6.43 3.99
N PHE A 783 9.46 7.26 4.02
CA PHE A 783 10.02 7.86 2.80
C PHE A 783 11.09 6.97 2.17
N ALA A 784 11.46 7.27 0.93
CA ALA A 784 12.64 6.68 0.31
C ALA A 784 13.93 7.13 1.01
N THR A 785 13.91 8.29 1.66
CA THR A 785 14.99 8.78 2.54
C THR A 785 14.91 8.05 3.88
N ASP A 786 15.96 7.33 4.22
CA ASP A 786 16.00 6.54 5.44
C ASP A 786 15.91 7.40 6.71
N GLY A 787 15.22 6.90 7.73
CA GLY A 787 15.06 7.57 9.02
C GLY A 787 14.03 8.71 9.04
N VAL A 788 13.33 8.95 7.91
CA VAL A 788 12.27 9.95 7.82
C VAL A 788 10.93 9.25 7.55
N PHE A 789 9.90 9.63 8.31
CA PHE A 789 8.57 9.02 8.26
C PHE A 789 7.48 10.09 8.15
N VAL A 790 6.28 9.68 7.69
CA VAL A 790 5.15 10.59 7.52
C VAL A 790 3.88 10.03 8.16
N CYS A 791 3.08 10.93 8.76
CA CYS A 791 1.76 10.59 9.27
C CYS A 791 0.77 11.76 9.20
N GLY A 792 -0.51 11.43 9.32
CA GLY A 792 -1.60 12.39 9.34
C GLY A 792 -1.87 13.03 7.97
N LEU A 793 -2.43 14.25 8.00
CA LEU A 793 -2.85 14.97 6.80
C LEU A 793 -1.69 15.44 5.91
N ALA A 794 -0.47 15.49 6.42
CA ALA A 794 0.71 15.78 5.61
C ALA A 794 0.90 14.75 4.48
N HIS A 795 0.52 13.49 4.73
CA HIS A 795 0.58 12.41 3.75
C HIS A 795 -0.58 12.47 2.73
N ALA A 796 -1.80 12.59 3.21
CA ALA A 796 -3.02 12.70 2.39
C ALA A 796 -4.23 13.04 3.28
N PRO A 797 -5.34 13.54 2.71
CA PRO A 797 -6.59 13.73 3.44
C PRO A 797 -7.09 12.43 4.10
N LYS A 798 -7.38 12.48 5.39
CA LYS A 798 -7.91 11.35 6.18
C LYS A 798 -8.61 11.81 7.46
N PRO A 799 -9.54 11.03 8.03
CA PRO A 799 -10.18 11.35 9.30
C PRO A 799 -9.24 11.12 10.50
N ILE A 800 -9.72 11.50 11.69
CA ILE A 800 -8.93 11.50 12.94
C ILE A 800 -8.48 10.08 13.33
N ASP A 801 -9.37 9.10 13.23
CA ASP A 801 -9.11 7.69 13.53
C ASP A 801 -7.99 7.11 12.65
N GLU A 802 -8.02 7.38 11.35
CA GLU A 802 -6.97 6.97 10.43
C GLU A 802 -5.65 7.76 10.64
N SER A 803 -5.75 9.02 11.07
CA SER A 803 -4.56 9.83 11.42
C SER A 803 -3.85 9.30 12.65
N ILE A 804 -4.60 8.86 13.67
CA ILE A 804 -4.07 8.24 14.89
C ILE A 804 -3.41 6.90 14.56
N ALA A 805 -4.09 6.02 13.81
CA ALA A 805 -3.53 4.74 13.39
C ALA A 805 -2.22 4.94 12.60
N GLN A 806 -2.19 5.91 11.68
CA GLN A 806 -0.99 6.20 10.91
C GLN A 806 0.15 6.77 11.77
N ALA A 807 -0.15 7.56 12.79
CA ALA A 807 0.84 8.10 13.71
C ALA A 807 1.49 6.98 14.56
N GLN A 808 0.68 6.06 15.09
CA GLN A 808 1.15 4.86 15.80
C GLN A 808 2.01 3.97 14.88
N ALA A 809 1.60 3.83 13.62
CA ALA A 809 2.34 3.09 12.62
C ALA A 809 3.69 3.74 12.27
N ALA A 810 3.73 5.07 12.10
CA ALA A 810 4.96 5.81 11.83
C ALA A 810 5.93 5.71 13.01
N ALA A 811 5.43 5.79 14.26
CA ALA A 811 6.22 5.56 15.46
C ALA A 811 6.80 4.14 15.50
N ALA A 812 5.99 3.11 15.19
CA ALA A 812 6.47 1.73 15.13
C ALA A 812 7.56 1.54 14.06
N ARG A 813 7.42 2.20 12.90
CA ARG A 813 8.44 2.18 11.85
C ARG A 813 9.71 2.90 12.28
N ALA A 814 9.61 4.03 12.97
CA ALA A 814 10.74 4.76 13.52
C ALA A 814 11.51 3.92 14.54
N VAL A 815 10.81 3.14 15.38
CA VAL A 815 11.41 2.23 16.35
C VAL A 815 12.26 1.15 15.69
N THR A 816 12.00 0.76 14.44
CA THR A 816 12.88 -0.20 13.74
C THR A 816 14.31 0.34 13.55
N VAL A 817 14.47 1.66 13.52
CA VAL A 817 15.79 2.33 13.51
C VAL A 817 16.27 2.53 14.96
N LEU A 818 15.45 3.15 15.81
CA LEU A 818 15.85 3.56 17.16
C LEU A 818 16.19 2.38 18.08
N SER A 819 15.64 1.18 17.83
CA SER A 819 15.92 0.00 18.64
C SER A 819 17.31 -0.59 18.42
N ALA A 820 17.98 -0.23 17.34
CA ALA A 820 19.34 -0.64 17.07
C ALA A 820 20.34 0.34 17.75
N LEU A 821 21.46 -0.17 18.23
CA LEU A 821 22.56 0.67 18.75
C LEU A 821 23.43 1.21 17.60
N GLU A 822 23.49 0.47 16.51
CA GLU A 822 24.30 0.79 15.32
C GLU A 822 23.53 0.41 14.06
N ILE A 823 23.76 1.18 12.99
CA ILE A 823 23.33 0.83 11.63
C ILE A 823 24.55 0.65 10.73
N SER A 824 24.43 -0.22 9.74
CA SER A 824 25.43 -0.33 8.69
C SER A 824 25.16 0.70 7.59
N ALA A 825 26.15 1.53 7.25
CA ALA A 825 26.09 2.36 6.06
C ALA A 825 26.35 1.51 4.81
N SER A 826 25.99 2.02 3.62
CA SER A 826 26.24 1.30 2.37
C SER A 826 27.74 1.05 2.17
N GLY A 827 28.10 -0.13 1.70
CA GLY A 827 29.45 -0.43 1.24
C GLY A 827 29.77 0.18 -0.14
N THR A 828 28.72 0.56 -0.90
CA THR A 828 28.86 1.27 -2.19
C THR A 828 29.14 2.74 -1.94
N VAL A 829 30.40 3.08 -1.72
CA VAL A 829 30.84 4.46 -1.41
C VAL A 829 31.87 4.92 -2.42
N ALA A 830 31.94 6.22 -2.63
CA ALA A 830 33.02 6.83 -3.41
C ALA A 830 34.34 6.72 -2.63
N LEU A 831 35.43 6.57 -3.37
CA LEU A 831 36.81 6.64 -2.87
C LEU A 831 37.58 7.68 -3.64
N VAL A 832 38.48 8.41 -2.98
CA VAL A 832 39.41 9.35 -3.63
C VAL A 832 40.78 8.74 -3.66
N ASP A 833 41.39 8.69 -4.85
CA ASP A 833 42.82 8.47 -4.98
C ASP A 833 43.53 9.79 -4.68
N PRO A 834 44.28 9.88 -3.56
CA PRO A 834 44.93 11.13 -3.18
C PRO A 834 46.05 11.51 -4.16
N HIS A 835 46.65 10.57 -4.89
CA HIS A 835 47.72 10.86 -5.88
C HIS A 835 47.14 11.59 -7.09
N CYS A 836 45.94 11.24 -7.54
CA CYS A 836 45.25 11.84 -8.68
C CYS A 836 44.43 13.09 -8.32
N CYS A 837 44.17 13.35 -7.03
CA CYS A 837 43.34 14.46 -6.58
C CYS A 837 44.00 15.83 -6.85
N SER A 838 43.36 16.66 -7.68
CA SER A 838 43.80 17.99 -8.03
C SER A 838 43.40 19.11 -7.06
N GLN A 839 42.73 18.80 -5.95
CA GLN A 839 42.25 19.74 -4.91
C GLN A 839 41.26 20.81 -5.43
N CYS A 840 40.54 20.56 -6.51
CA CYS A 840 39.71 21.56 -7.21
C CYS A 840 38.36 21.87 -6.51
N GLY A 841 37.93 21.13 -5.50
CA GLY A 841 36.73 21.39 -4.71
C GLY A 841 35.40 20.99 -5.36
N VAL A 842 35.35 20.60 -6.63
CA VAL A 842 34.10 20.29 -7.35
C VAL A 842 33.28 19.20 -6.64
N CYS A 843 33.94 18.17 -6.08
CA CYS A 843 33.26 17.09 -5.37
C CYS A 843 32.55 17.56 -4.09
N THR A 844 33.08 18.56 -3.38
CA THR A 844 32.46 19.10 -2.16
C THR A 844 31.24 19.97 -2.49
N GLU A 845 31.30 20.74 -3.60
CA GLU A 845 30.21 21.60 -4.03
C GLU A 845 29.03 20.81 -4.62
N ILE A 846 29.33 19.78 -5.43
CA ILE A 846 28.27 19.04 -6.13
C ILE A 846 27.56 18.00 -5.26
N CYS A 847 28.16 17.59 -4.13
CA CYS A 847 27.63 16.52 -3.31
C CYS A 847 26.41 16.97 -2.49
N PRO A 848 25.18 16.46 -2.76
CA PRO A 848 23.99 16.86 -2.00
C PRO A 848 24.00 16.33 -0.57
N TYR A 849 24.93 15.43 -0.24
CA TYR A 849 25.05 14.79 1.08
C TYR A 849 26.25 15.29 1.89
N SER A 850 27.01 16.24 1.37
CA SER A 850 28.21 16.79 2.02
C SER A 850 29.23 15.70 2.47
N ALA A 851 29.27 14.59 1.72
CA ALA A 851 30.15 13.47 2.03
C ALA A 851 31.64 13.73 1.74
N PRO A 852 32.06 14.45 0.65
CA PRO A 852 33.44 14.83 0.44
C PRO A 852 33.81 15.99 1.36
N LYS A 853 34.98 15.88 2.02
CA LYS A 853 35.61 16.96 2.79
C LYS A 853 37.09 17.02 2.46
N PHE A 854 37.70 18.18 2.64
CA PHE A 854 39.14 18.27 2.55
C PHE A 854 39.82 17.85 3.86
N ASN A 855 40.82 17.00 3.75
CA ASN A 855 41.71 16.69 4.85
C ASN A 855 42.65 17.90 5.07
N GLU A 856 42.63 18.48 6.27
CA GLU A 856 43.41 19.69 6.61
C GLU A 856 44.91 19.49 6.49
N SER A 857 45.42 18.26 6.73
CA SER A 857 46.85 17.99 6.70
C SER A 857 47.37 17.75 5.28
N THR A 858 46.56 17.16 4.38
CA THR A 858 46.98 16.82 3.01
C THR A 858 46.47 17.78 1.94
N GLY A 859 45.44 18.57 2.26
CA GLY A 859 44.67 19.37 1.32
C GLY A 859 43.90 18.56 0.26
N LYS A 860 43.86 17.23 0.38
CA LYS A 860 43.16 16.34 -0.55
C LYS A 860 41.72 16.06 -0.10
N ALA A 861 40.85 15.82 -1.07
CA ALA A 861 39.48 15.41 -0.75
C ALA A 861 39.47 14.01 -0.16
N GLU A 862 38.63 13.81 0.84
CA GLU A 862 38.29 12.50 1.44
C GLU A 862 36.79 12.29 1.52
N ILE A 863 36.30 11.07 1.37
CA ILE A 863 34.88 10.75 1.45
C ILE A 863 34.52 10.26 2.84
N GLN A 864 33.62 10.95 3.50
CA GLN A 864 32.98 10.43 4.72
C GLN A 864 32.00 9.33 4.34
N SER A 865 32.42 8.08 4.49
CA SER A 865 31.66 6.89 4.07
C SER A 865 30.26 6.83 4.67
N ALA A 866 30.09 7.30 5.91
CA ALA A 866 28.81 7.38 6.60
C ALA A 866 27.76 8.27 5.89
N LEU A 867 28.21 9.34 5.25
CA LEU A 867 27.35 10.29 4.53
C LEU A 867 27.17 9.89 3.05
N CYS A 868 28.08 9.10 2.50
CA CYS A 868 28.06 8.75 1.09
C CYS A 868 26.90 7.81 0.76
N LYS A 869 26.06 8.22 -0.19
CA LYS A 869 24.93 7.41 -0.69
C LYS A 869 25.22 6.66 -2.00
N GLY A 870 26.47 6.66 -2.45
CA GLY A 870 26.88 5.94 -3.66
C GLY A 870 26.26 6.49 -4.95
N CYS A 871 25.81 7.76 -4.99
CA CYS A 871 25.09 8.32 -6.14
C CYS A 871 25.97 8.59 -7.38
N GLY A 872 27.29 8.60 -7.24
CA GLY A 872 28.26 8.78 -8.33
C GLY A 872 28.43 10.20 -8.85
N LEU A 873 27.70 11.22 -8.36
CA LEU A 873 27.82 12.61 -8.84
C LEU A 873 29.26 13.15 -8.77
N CYS A 874 29.93 12.92 -7.64
CA CYS A 874 31.33 13.35 -7.48
C CYS A 874 32.28 12.58 -8.41
N VAL A 875 31.98 11.30 -8.71
CA VAL A 875 32.77 10.47 -9.63
C VAL A 875 32.68 11.02 -11.05
N SER A 876 31.45 11.23 -11.54
CA SER A 876 31.21 11.74 -12.90
C SER A 876 31.70 13.17 -13.12
N SER A 877 31.84 13.96 -12.05
CA SER A 877 32.30 15.36 -12.10
C SER A 877 33.79 15.52 -11.84
N CYS A 878 34.51 14.48 -11.47
CA CYS A 878 35.92 14.55 -11.15
C CYS A 878 36.76 14.61 -12.43
N ARG A 879 37.25 15.82 -12.77
CA ARG A 879 38.05 16.07 -13.99
C ARG A 879 39.38 15.35 -14.01
N SER A 880 39.98 15.11 -12.84
CA SER A 880 41.26 14.40 -12.74
C SER A 880 41.09 12.87 -12.67
N GLY A 881 39.84 12.35 -12.69
CA GLY A 881 39.55 10.91 -12.55
C GLY A 881 39.93 10.32 -11.18
N ALA A 882 40.18 11.16 -10.18
CA ALA A 882 40.64 10.73 -8.86
C ALA A 882 39.55 10.04 -8.01
N ILE A 883 38.29 10.07 -8.41
CA ILE A 883 37.20 9.53 -7.59
C ILE A 883 36.62 8.30 -8.29
N HIS A 884 36.55 7.19 -7.56
CA HIS A 884 35.99 5.90 -7.98
C HIS A 884 34.80 5.55 -7.11
N LEU A 885 33.85 4.77 -7.63
CA LEU A 885 32.70 4.28 -6.87
C LEU A 885 32.83 2.77 -6.67
N LYS A 886 32.93 2.29 -5.43
CA LYS A 886 32.95 0.87 -5.13
C LYS A 886 31.70 0.17 -5.68
N GLY A 887 31.87 -0.93 -6.40
CA GLY A 887 30.78 -1.66 -7.07
C GLY A 887 30.32 -1.05 -8.42
N PHE A 888 30.89 0.11 -8.81
CA PHE A 888 30.63 0.79 -10.09
C PHE A 888 31.90 1.45 -10.61
N ASP A 889 33.01 0.75 -10.56
CA ASP A 889 34.24 1.29 -11.13
C ASP A 889 34.25 1.24 -12.68
N THR A 890 35.22 1.91 -13.28
CA THR A 890 35.33 2.00 -14.73
C THR A 890 35.46 0.62 -15.39
N GLY A 891 36.19 -0.30 -14.78
CA GLY A 891 36.36 -1.67 -15.30
C GLY A 891 35.04 -2.43 -15.36
N GLN A 892 34.24 -2.34 -14.30
CA GLN A 892 32.93 -2.99 -14.22
C GLN A 892 31.92 -2.41 -15.23
N ILE A 893 31.91 -1.07 -15.43
CA ILE A 893 31.05 -0.41 -16.43
C ILE A 893 31.50 -0.78 -17.85
N MET A 894 32.82 -0.75 -18.10
CA MET A 894 33.36 -1.11 -19.42
C MET A 894 33.07 -2.57 -19.77
N ALA A 895 33.11 -3.47 -18.78
CA ALA A 895 32.72 -4.86 -18.95
C ALA A 895 31.28 -5.01 -19.46
N GLN A 896 30.33 -4.25 -18.90
CA GLN A 896 28.95 -4.20 -19.38
C GLN A 896 28.86 -3.72 -20.83
N ILE A 897 29.54 -2.62 -21.16
CA ILE A 897 29.51 -2.02 -22.52
C ILE A 897 30.10 -2.99 -23.54
N GLN A 898 31.28 -3.51 -23.27
CA GLN A 898 31.98 -4.45 -24.17
C GLN A 898 31.14 -5.72 -24.40
N SER A 899 30.58 -6.31 -23.33
CA SER A 899 29.74 -7.50 -23.47
C SER A 899 28.49 -7.27 -24.32
N CYS A 900 27.96 -6.05 -24.33
CA CYS A 900 26.85 -5.67 -25.21
C CYS A 900 27.27 -5.58 -26.68
N LEU A 901 28.47 -5.06 -26.95
CA LEU A 901 28.96 -4.81 -28.32
C LEU A 901 29.57 -6.04 -28.99
N THR A 902 30.28 -6.87 -28.22
CA THR A 902 31.11 -7.97 -28.78
C THR A 902 30.42 -9.34 -28.75
N GLY A 903 29.20 -9.43 -28.22
CA GLY A 903 28.54 -10.72 -28.06
C GLY A 903 29.29 -11.65 -27.10
N ASN A 904 29.48 -12.93 -27.47
CA ASN A 904 30.10 -13.96 -26.60
C ASN A 904 31.65 -14.03 -26.67
N ALA A 905 32.33 -13.02 -27.21
CA ALA A 905 33.79 -13.01 -27.23
C ALA A 905 34.39 -12.98 -25.81
N PRO A 906 35.43 -13.75 -25.50
CA PRO A 906 36.05 -13.75 -24.18
C PRO A 906 36.66 -12.37 -23.85
N PHE A 907 36.54 -11.95 -22.60
CA PHE A 907 37.11 -10.70 -22.09
C PHE A 907 38.64 -10.79 -22.07
N GLU A 908 39.29 -10.00 -22.87
CA GLU A 908 40.70 -9.67 -22.66
C GLU A 908 40.79 -8.41 -21.80
N THR A 909 41.11 -8.60 -20.52
CA THR A 909 41.41 -7.51 -19.59
C THR A 909 42.80 -6.96 -19.83
N THR A 910 43.01 -6.25 -20.89
CA THR A 910 44.18 -5.39 -21.06
C THR A 910 43.77 -3.94 -20.88
N PHE A 911 43.73 -3.48 -19.61
CA PHE A 911 43.74 -2.06 -19.30
C PHE A 911 45.13 -1.63 -18.91
N CYS A 912 45.71 -0.68 -19.68
CA CYS A 912 46.87 0.08 -19.30
C CYS A 912 46.52 1.04 -18.18
#